data_9c21db30572488f01c80f952968a554d
#
_entry.id   9c21db30572488f01c80f952968a554d
#
_cell.length_a   1.000
_cell.length_b   1.000
_cell.length_c   1.000
_cell.angle_alpha   90.00
_cell.angle_beta   90.00
_cell.angle_gamma   90.00
#
_symmetry.space_group_name_H-M   'P 1'
#
loop_
_entity.id
_entity.type
_entity.pdbx_description
1 polymer ?
#
loop_
_entity_poly.entity_id
_entity_poly.type
_entity_poly.pdbx_seq_one_letter_code
_entity_poly.pdbx_strand_id
1 'polypeptide(L)'
;KLKGYGAKAVGFDIVFSEPDQNSSLGTVADLSKEMKKMGIKDKRLQGLLDKKKAAADTDAALAKSIKRAKNVTLGYFFFKSRKEAEHISTKEMEEEAQNIENSRYQMIQGETSDDAALANVTAYAAETNLKLLSDSAENSGYFNAFPDSDGTIRWSPLAIKFEDNYYLPLSLSLLVQYLDWPQISLNMAKFGIEGIKIGDITIPTDETGRMLVNYYGPGRTFQHYSAADIIKGKLPPDTFKDRIVIVGATAIGIYDLRVTPFSSAYPGVEIHATAIDNILHGNYLHRSSGTALLDICLIIVFGLIIGIVVPRVSAVRGMFLALAVVAAFVIVNAFIFSRYNLWLNVVYPVFTMVLIYLAITVYRYITEEREKKKIRGAFQYYLTASVINEMLKDPTKLKLGGDKKDLTVLFSDIRGFTTISESLTPEDLVRLLNEYLTAMTNQVFKYDGLLDKYMGDAIMAVYGAPLDQPDHALRACRTALGMMEELKRLQAKWKEEGKPPLNIGIGINSGDMVVGNMGSDMRFDYTVMGDMVNLGSRLEGINKEYGTNIVISEYTYAAVKDTLYCRELDSVRVKGKKLPVKIYELVGDRKDAEAWQKAASPFEEGLAKYRQRQWDGAIASFRKVLEVRPDDAPAKLYIDRCEELKKHPPEGAWDGVFTMTRK
;
A
#
# COMPACT_ATOMS: atom_id res chain seq x y z
N LYS A 1 3.41 -1.05 -67.20
CA LYS A 1 3.88 -2.40 -66.84
C LYS A 1 3.09 -2.93 -65.63
N LEU A 2 2.90 -2.17 -64.46
CA LEU A 2 2.19 -2.65 -63.34
C LEU A 2 0.78 -3.16 -63.67
N LYS A 3 0.00 -2.39 -64.46
CA LYS A 3 -1.30 -2.85 -64.96
C LYS A 3 -1.18 -4.11 -65.82
N GLY A 4 -0.10 -4.23 -66.61
CA GLY A 4 0.19 -5.43 -67.44
C GLY A 4 0.50 -6.68 -66.62
N TYR A 5 0.89 -6.54 -65.35
CA TYR A 5 1.06 -7.59 -64.33
C TYR A 5 -0.19 -7.84 -63.53
N GLY A 6 -1.33 -7.21 -63.86
CA GLY A 6 -2.64 -7.45 -63.22
C GLY A 6 -2.99 -6.54 -62.05
N ALA A 7 -2.21 -5.50 -61.73
CA ALA A 7 -2.51 -4.59 -60.65
C ALA A 7 -3.87 -3.93 -60.81
N LYS A 8 -4.78 -4.05 -59.81
CA LYS A 8 -6.13 -3.49 -59.80
C LYS A 8 -6.09 -1.98 -59.48
N ALA A 9 -5.27 -1.58 -58.51
CA ALA A 9 -5.00 -0.17 -58.18
C ALA A 9 -3.50 0.04 -57.99
N VAL A 10 -2.99 1.22 -58.41
CA VAL A 10 -1.58 1.60 -58.29
C VAL A 10 -1.48 2.96 -57.64
N GLY A 11 -0.84 3.04 -56.47
CA GLY A 11 -0.57 4.27 -55.74
C GLY A 11 0.88 4.71 -55.85
N PHE A 12 1.11 6.00 -55.94
CA PHE A 12 2.43 6.60 -55.81
C PHE A 12 2.51 7.39 -54.52
N ASP A 13 3.34 6.90 -53.57
CA ASP A 13 3.71 7.61 -52.34
C ASP A 13 4.94 8.52 -52.67
N ILE A 14 4.76 9.36 -53.67
CA ILE A 14 5.76 10.26 -54.25
C ILE A 14 5.03 11.46 -54.80
N VAL A 15 5.55 12.67 -54.59
CA VAL A 15 5.08 13.90 -55.26
C VAL A 15 6.00 14.22 -56.42
N PHE A 16 5.44 14.52 -57.55
CA PHE A 16 6.12 15.03 -58.73
C PHE A 16 5.81 16.52 -58.90
N SER A 17 6.33 17.34 -57.96
CA SER A 17 6.04 18.78 -57.89
C SER A 17 6.82 19.62 -58.92
N GLU A 18 7.97 19.14 -59.36
CA GLU A 18 8.82 19.84 -60.32
C GLU A 18 8.93 19.10 -61.63
N PRO A 19 9.08 19.81 -62.75
CA PRO A 19 9.37 19.20 -64.04
C PRO A 19 10.69 18.40 -64.04
N ASP A 20 10.71 17.25 -64.74
CA ASP A 20 11.95 16.44 -64.88
C ASP A 20 13.07 17.26 -65.45
N GLN A 21 14.19 17.37 -64.77
CA GLN A 21 15.38 18.12 -65.18
C GLN A 21 16.18 17.35 -66.23
N ASN A 22 15.50 16.78 -67.21
CA ASN A 22 16.17 16.06 -68.31
C ASN A 22 16.88 17.06 -69.21
N SER A 23 18.21 17.05 -69.16
CA SER A 23 19.07 17.94 -69.95
C SER A 23 18.82 17.85 -71.44
N SER A 24 18.34 16.71 -71.96
CA SER A 24 18.03 16.50 -73.39
C SER A 24 16.82 17.33 -73.82
N LEU A 25 15.79 17.49 -72.96
CA LEU A 25 14.61 18.31 -73.25
C LEU A 25 14.97 19.79 -73.40
N GLY A 26 15.75 20.29 -72.38
CA GLY A 26 16.28 21.65 -72.40
C GLY A 26 17.10 21.95 -73.65
N THR A 27 18.06 21.07 -73.93
CA THR A 27 18.91 21.19 -75.14
C THR A 27 18.11 21.24 -76.48
N VAL A 28 17.12 20.33 -76.64
CA VAL A 28 16.26 20.31 -77.80
C VAL A 28 15.37 21.54 -77.92
N ALA A 29 14.85 22.02 -76.76
CA ALA A 29 14.05 23.23 -76.67
C ALA A 29 14.85 24.49 -77.05
N ASP A 30 16.10 24.57 -76.59
CA ASP A 30 17.02 25.69 -76.92
C ASP A 30 17.40 25.67 -78.37
N LEU A 31 17.78 24.51 -78.93
CA LEU A 31 18.02 24.34 -80.33
C LEU A 31 16.81 24.77 -81.18
N SER A 32 15.57 24.39 -80.76
CA SER A 32 14.36 24.78 -81.47
C SER A 32 14.12 26.31 -81.39
N LYS A 33 14.48 26.94 -80.32
CA LYS A 33 14.36 28.40 -80.06
C LYS A 33 15.39 29.16 -80.91
N GLU A 34 16.61 28.67 -80.98
CA GLU A 34 17.67 29.26 -81.80
C GLU A 34 17.39 29.11 -83.30
N MET A 35 16.93 27.96 -83.75
CA MET A 35 16.51 27.79 -85.14
C MET A 35 15.39 28.79 -85.51
N LYS A 36 14.42 28.99 -84.70
CA LYS A 36 13.38 30.00 -84.91
C LYS A 36 13.98 31.42 -84.98
N LYS A 37 14.95 31.75 -84.16
CA LYS A 37 15.64 33.04 -84.19
C LYS A 37 16.46 33.22 -85.42
N MET A 38 17.08 32.19 -85.97
CA MET A 38 17.87 32.19 -87.19
C MET A 38 17.01 32.14 -88.47
N GLY A 39 15.63 32.12 -88.33
CA GLY A 39 14.74 32.08 -89.48
C GLY A 39 14.75 30.76 -90.30
N ILE A 40 15.28 29.69 -89.76
CA ILE A 40 15.33 28.37 -90.38
C ILE A 40 13.93 27.74 -90.43
N LYS A 41 13.29 27.66 -91.58
CA LYS A 41 11.95 27.11 -91.82
C LYS A 41 11.96 25.71 -92.43
N ASP A 42 12.94 24.91 -92.19
CA ASP A 42 13.01 23.52 -92.73
C ASP A 42 12.00 22.62 -91.98
N LYS A 43 10.93 22.21 -92.63
CA LYS A 43 9.87 21.35 -92.10
C LYS A 43 10.37 19.96 -91.66
N ARG A 44 11.42 19.42 -92.28
CA ARG A 44 11.98 18.11 -91.91
C ARG A 44 12.76 18.22 -90.60
N LEU A 45 13.55 19.29 -90.45
CA LEU A 45 14.30 19.53 -89.22
C LEU A 45 13.39 19.89 -88.08
N GLN A 46 12.35 20.70 -88.26
CA GLN A 46 11.30 20.95 -87.28
C GLN A 46 10.62 19.65 -86.85
N GLY A 47 10.19 18.83 -87.79
CA GLY A 47 9.57 17.52 -87.49
C GLY A 47 10.51 16.57 -86.71
N LEU A 48 11.85 16.64 -87.01
CA LEU A 48 12.84 15.88 -86.25
C LEU A 48 12.99 16.41 -84.76
N LEU A 49 13.07 17.71 -84.65
CA LEU A 49 13.15 18.36 -83.32
C LEU A 49 11.89 18.12 -82.47
N ASP A 50 10.71 18.24 -83.07
CA ASP A 50 9.45 17.94 -82.41
C ASP A 50 9.35 16.47 -81.94
N LYS A 51 9.81 15.54 -82.81
CA LYS A 51 9.93 14.13 -82.41
C LYS A 51 10.94 13.90 -81.25
N LYS A 52 12.09 14.57 -81.34
CA LYS A 52 13.10 14.48 -80.26
C LYS A 52 12.65 15.13 -79.03
N LYS A 53 11.98 16.28 -79.10
CA LYS A 53 11.33 16.95 -77.91
C LYS A 53 10.31 16.04 -77.30
N ALA A 54 9.38 15.48 -78.09
CA ALA A 54 8.36 14.56 -77.54
C ALA A 54 8.96 13.27 -76.96
N ALA A 55 10.14 12.81 -77.49
CA ALA A 55 10.84 11.66 -76.90
C ALA A 55 11.63 11.99 -75.61
N ALA A 56 12.05 13.25 -75.44
CA ALA A 56 12.78 13.73 -74.33
C ALA A 56 11.84 14.24 -73.15
N ASP A 57 10.56 14.46 -73.47
CA ASP A 57 9.54 14.92 -72.49
C ASP A 57 9.04 13.71 -71.71
N THR A 58 9.73 13.44 -70.57
CA THR A 58 9.46 12.32 -69.66
C THR A 58 8.19 12.53 -68.86
N ASP A 59 7.84 13.77 -68.52
CA ASP A 59 6.62 14.11 -67.79
C ASP A 59 5.39 13.85 -68.68
N ALA A 60 5.41 14.28 -69.97
CA ALA A 60 4.33 13.98 -70.88
C ALA A 60 4.21 12.47 -71.20
N ALA A 61 5.34 11.73 -71.18
CA ALA A 61 5.34 10.28 -71.35
C ALA A 61 4.72 9.57 -70.13
N LEU A 62 5.02 10.04 -68.92
CA LEU A 62 4.43 9.54 -67.65
C LEU A 62 2.93 9.84 -67.65
N ALA A 63 2.53 11.07 -67.91
CA ALA A 63 1.12 11.49 -67.96
C ALA A 63 0.29 10.62 -68.93
N LYS A 64 0.81 10.40 -70.13
CA LYS A 64 0.17 9.51 -71.12
C LYS A 64 0.06 8.07 -70.65
N SER A 65 1.05 7.59 -69.87
CA SER A 65 1.06 6.24 -69.30
C SER A 65 0.04 6.12 -68.21
N ILE A 66 -0.09 7.11 -67.31
CA ILE A 66 -1.08 7.22 -66.23
C ILE A 66 -2.49 7.24 -66.83
N LYS A 67 -2.75 8.12 -67.78
CA LYS A 67 -4.04 8.23 -68.48
C LYS A 67 -4.47 6.94 -69.16
N ARG A 68 -3.53 6.23 -69.73
CA ARG A 68 -3.79 4.91 -70.37
C ARG A 68 -4.06 3.82 -69.33
N ALA A 69 -3.43 3.89 -68.18
CA ALA A 69 -3.59 2.89 -67.13
C ALA A 69 -4.97 2.93 -66.48
N LYS A 70 -5.54 4.08 -66.25
CA LYS A 70 -6.88 4.30 -65.64
C LYS A 70 -7.05 3.66 -64.23
N ASN A 71 -5.96 3.39 -63.54
CA ASN A 71 -5.96 2.79 -62.22
C ASN A 71 -4.83 3.33 -61.36
N VAL A 72 -4.48 4.61 -61.54
CA VAL A 72 -3.38 5.27 -60.82
C VAL A 72 -3.91 6.35 -59.93
N THR A 73 -3.50 6.32 -58.67
CA THR A 73 -3.72 7.35 -57.64
C THR A 73 -2.36 8.00 -57.34
N LEU A 74 -2.28 9.33 -57.42
CA LEU A 74 -1.07 10.09 -57.10
C LEU A 74 -1.08 10.60 -55.67
N GLY A 75 0.03 10.45 -54.98
CA GLY A 75 0.25 11.00 -53.64
C GLY A 75 0.56 12.50 -53.67
N TYR A 76 0.19 13.18 -52.61
CA TYR A 76 0.59 14.56 -52.34
C TYR A 76 0.68 14.75 -50.84
N PHE A 77 1.17 15.91 -50.35
CA PHE A 77 1.18 16.16 -48.91
C PHE A 77 0.73 17.58 -48.55
N PHE A 78 0.27 17.75 -47.30
CA PHE A 78 -0.15 19.00 -46.75
C PHE A 78 0.91 19.59 -45.80
N PHE A 79 1.11 20.91 -45.87
CA PHE A 79 1.83 21.70 -44.89
C PHE A 79 0.90 22.10 -43.75
N LYS A 80 1.33 22.00 -42.51
CA LYS A 80 0.53 22.37 -41.34
C LYS A 80 0.53 23.85 -41.02
N SER A 81 1.58 24.57 -41.41
CA SER A 81 1.79 25.94 -41.03
C SER A 81 2.31 26.81 -42.16
N ARG A 82 2.06 28.10 -42.06
CA ARG A 82 2.60 29.11 -42.98
C ARG A 82 4.12 29.06 -43.07
N LYS A 83 4.78 28.74 -41.96
CA LYS A 83 6.25 28.65 -41.94
C LYS A 83 6.78 27.50 -42.83
N GLU A 84 6.09 26.40 -42.86
CA GLU A 84 6.45 25.25 -43.69
C GLU A 84 6.22 25.54 -45.17
N ALA A 85 5.22 26.38 -45.48
CA ALA A 85 4.80 26.74 -46.85
C ALA A 85 5.29 28.13 -47.31
N GLU A 86 6.33 28.68 -46.69
CA GLU A 86 6.85 30.04 -47.00
C GLU A 86 7.30 30.18 -48.49
N HIS A 87 7.65 29.09 -49.10
CA HIS A 87 8.10 29.04 -50.51
C HIS A 87 6.95 29.02 -51.51
N ILE A 88 5.69 28.84 -51.09
CA ILE A 88 4.52 28.77 -51.96
C ILE A 88 3.81 30.12 -51.97
N SER A 89 3.61 30.71 -53.14
CA SER A 89 2.85 31.95 -53.30
C SER A 89 1.35 31.71 -53.19
N THR A 90 0.58 32.72 -52.85
CA THR A 90 -0.91 32.65 -52.76
C THR A 90 -1.56 32.15 -54.05
N LYS A 91 -1.01 32.52 -55.22
CA LYS A 91 -1.52 32.05 -56.49
C LYS A 91 -1.23 30.56 -56.72
N GLU A 92 -0.05 30.11 -56.34
CA GLU A 92 0.31 28.68 -56.39
C GLU A 92 -0.59 27.88 -55.43
N MET A 93 -0.92 28.38 -54.24
CA MET A 93 -1.86 27.70 -53.34
C MET A 93 -3.23 27.43 -53.96
N GLU A 94 -3.78 28.42 -54.72
CA GLU A 94 -5.04 28.24 -55.44
C GLU A 94 -4.94 27.21 -56.60
N GLU A 95 -3.83 27.22 -57.33
CA GLU A 95 -3.54 26.22 -58.37
C GLU A 95 -3.35 24.81 -57.79
N GLU A 96 -2.64 24.70 -56.70
CA GLU A 96 -2.42 23.44 -55.97
C GLU A 96 -3.72 22.85 -55.40
N ALA A 97 -4.62 23.70 -54.85
CA ALA A 97 -5.91 23.26 -54.37
C ALA A 97 -6.78 22.63 -55.45
N GLN A 98 -6.74 23.19 -56.71
CA GLN A 98 -7.45 22.62 -57.85
C GLN A 98 -6.88 21.23 -58.25
N ASN A 99 -5.57 20.99 -58.12
CA ASN A 99 -4.92 19.75 -58.50
C ASN A 99 -5.36 18.55 -57.64
N ILE A 100 -5.95 18.78 -56.46
CA ILE A 100 -6.35 17.74 -55.49
C ILE A 100 -7.84 17.61 -55.31
N GLU A 101 -8.66 18.36 -56.09
CA GLU A 101 -10.12 18.36 -55.90
C GLU A 101 -10.73 16.95 -56.03
N ASN A 102 -10.15 16.07 -56.81
CA ASN A 102 -10.56 14.68 -56.96
C ASN A 102 -10.39 13.81 -55.73
N SER A 103 -9.65 14.26 -54.69
CA SER A 103 -9.49 13.59 -53.40
C SER A 103 -10.39 14.16 -52.27
N ARG A 104 -11.30 15.06 -52.60
CA ARG A 104 -12.23 15.67 -51.69
C ARG A 104 -13.33 14.69 -51.26
N TYR A 105 -13.71 14.70 -49.97
CA TYR A 105 -14.91 14.02 -49.53
C TYR A 105 -16.16 14.67 -50.15
N GLN A 106 -16.91 13.88 -50.89
CA GLN A 106 -18.10 14.37 -51.57
C GLN A 106 -19.35 14.37 -50.71
N MET A 107 -19.35 13.53 -49.63
CA MET A 107 -20.47 13.41 -48.72
C MET A 107 -19.98 13.59 -47.26
N ILE A 108 -20.58 14.56 -46.60
CA ILE A 108 -20.39 14.77 -45.17
C ILE A 108 -21.78 14.65 -44.53
N GLN A 109 -21.92 13.76 -43.52
CA GLN A 109 -23.19 13.50 -42.86
C GLN A 109 -23.11 13.92 -41.38
N GLY A 110 -24.13 14.58 -40.90
CA GLY A 110 -24.20 15.08 -39.50
C GLY A 110 -23.62 16.47 -39.35
N GLU A 111 -23.64 16.96 -38.12
CA GLU A 111 -23.16 18.29 -37.74
C GLU A 111 -22.20 18.19 -36.58
N THR A 112 -21.18 19.01 -36.57
CA THR A 112 -20.23 19.13 -35.48
C THR A 112 -20.36 20.47 -34.78
N SER A 113 -20.00 20.57 -33.51
CA SER A 113 -19.88 21.86 -32.81
C SER A 113 -18.67 22.64 -33.32
N ASP A 114 -18.73 23.97 -33.26
CA ASP A 114 -17.59 24.82 -33.66
C ASP A 114 -16.33 24.50 -32.87
N ASP A 115 -16.43 24.21 -31.58
CA ASP A 115 -15.30 23.82 -30.73
C ASP A 115 -14.68 22.49 -31.15
N ALA A 116 -15.49 21.50 -31.50
CA ALA A 116 -15.01 20.22 -31.99
C ALA A 116 -14.42 20.30 -33.40
N ALA A 117 -14.91 21.20 -34.23
CA ALA A 117 -14.37 21.48 -35.55
C ALA A 117 -12.92 22.03 -35.48
N LEU A 118 -12.56 22.75 -34.42
CA LEU A 118 -11.22 23.26 -34.17
C LEU A 118 -10.21 22.15 -33.82
N ALA A 119 -10.67 21.01 -33.34
CA ALA A 119 -9.83 19.87 -33.00
C ALA A 119 -9.39 19.06 -34.25
N ASN A 120 -10.01 19.28 -35.40
CA ASN A 120 -9.69 18.58 -36.61
C ASN A 120 -8.26 18.85 -37.09
N VAL A 121 -7.63 17.86 -37.72
CA VAL A 121 -6.34 18.06 -38.37
C VAL A 121 -6.53 19.02 -39.54
N THR A 122 -5.96 20.22 -39.43
CA THR A 122 -6.06 21.27 -40.46
C THR A 122 -4.76 21.43 -41.19
N ALA A 123 -4.86 21.68 -42.49
CA ALA A 123 -3.73 22.02 -43.37
C ALA A 123 -3.75 23.50 -43.74
N TYR A 124 -2.57 24.07 -43.97
CA TYR A 124 -2.36 25.45 -44.41
C TYR A 124 -2.21 25.56 -45.91
N ALA A 125 -1.45 24.63 -46.54
CA ALA A 125 -1.19 24.58 -47.96
C ALA A 125 -0.96 23.12 -48.40
N ALA A 126 -1.03 22.87 -49.67
CA ALA A 126 -0.69 21.57 -50.27
C ALA A 126 0.52 21.70 -51.19
N GLU A 127 1.33 20.64 -51.29
CA GLU A 127 2.28 20.46 -52.38
C GLU A 127 1.81 19.28 -53.21
N THR A 128 1.50 19.53 -54.48
CA THR A 128 0.83 18.57 -55.34
C THR A 128 1.70 18.18 -56.55
N ASN A 129 1.23 17.28 -57.36
CA ASN A 129 1.90 16.90 -58.56
C ASN A 129 1.74 17.94 -59.68
N LEU A 130 2.64 17.94 -60.63
CA LEU A 130 2.47 18.74 -61.85
C LEU A 130 1.05 18.59 -62.39
N LYS A 131 0.42 19.69 -62.80
CA LYS A 131 -0.97 19.71 -63.31
C LYS A 131 -1.20 18.67 -64.39
N LEU A 132 -0.23 18.51 -65.32
CA LEU A 132 -0.28 17.52 -66.39
C LEU A 132 -0.46 16.09 -65.84
N LEU A 133 0.19 15.75 -64.70
CA LEU A 133 0.12 14.45 -64.08
C LEU A 133 -1.17 14.30 -63.28
N SER A 134 -1.56 15.34 -62.50
CA SER A 134 -2.80 15.36 -61.77
C SER A 134 -4.03 15.20 -62.67
N ASP A 135 -4.09 15.94 -63.79
CA ASP A 135 -5.15 15.83 -64.80
C ASP A 135 -5.22 14.48 -65.50
N SER A 136 -4.14 13.70 -65.44
CA SER A 136 -4.01 12.36 -66.06
C SER A 136 -4.34 11.22 -65.13
N ALA A 137 -4.33 11.42 -63.81
CA ALA A 137 -4.65 10.42 -62.77
C ALA A 137 -6.16 10.33 -62.56
N GLU A 138 -6.64 9.15 -62.19
CA GLU A 138 -8.04 8.94 -61.81
C GLU A 138 -8.36 9.52 -60.43
N ASN A 139 -7.38 9.53 -59.54
CA ASN A 139 -7.55 9.97 -58.17
C ASN A 139 -6.24 10.51 -57.58
N SER A 140 -6.34 11.21 -56.45
CA SER A 140 -5.20 11.61 -55.63
C SER A 140 -5.48 11.36 -54.14
N GLY A 141 -4.47 11.43 -53.31
CA GLY A 141 -4.63 11.30 -51.87
C GLY A 141 -3.39 11.74 -51.12
N TYR A 142 -3.57 12.39 -49.98
CA TYR A 142 -2.43 12.80 -49.15
C TYR A 142 -1.77 11.61 -48.44
N PHE A 143 -0.45 11.69 -48.18
CA PHE A 143 0.30 10.67 -47.43
C PHE A 143 0.89 11.21 -46.11
N ASN A 144 0.34 12.28 -45.58
CA ASN A 144 0.79 12.82 -44.31
C ASN A 144 0.67 11.79 -43.17
N ALA A 145 1.72 11.69 -42.38
CA ALA A 145 1.75 10.91 -41.14
C ALA A 145 2.21 11.81 -40.01
N PHE A 146 1.46 11.81 -38.95
CA PHE A 146 1.71 12.66 -37.76
C PHE A 146 2.13 11.80 -36.56
N PRO A 147 3.37 11.95 -36.11
CA PRO A 147 3.81 11.22 -34.92
C PRO A 147 3.12 11.73 -33.64
N ASP A 148 2.95 10.85 -32.67
CA ASP A 148 2.57 11.18 -31.33
C ASP A 148 3.67 11.98 -30.61
N SER A 149 3.43 12.44 -29.40
CA SER A 149 4.40 13.23 -28.62
C SER A 149 5.72 12.52 -28.33
N ASP A 150 5.75 11.18 -28.40
CA ASP A 150 6.95 10.35 -28.26
C ASP A 150 7.66 10.08 -29.60
N GLY A 151 7.21 10.69 -30.69
CA GLY A 151 7.78 10.50 -32.04
C GLY A 151 7.27 9.26 -32.79
N THR A 152 6.42 8.44 -32.17
CA THR A 152 5.93 7.19 -32.75
C THR A 152 4.64 7.41 -33.53
N ILE A 153 4.51 6.82 -34.73
CA ILE A 153 3.29 6.86 -35.53
C ILE A 153 2.40 5.68 -35.15
N ARG A 154 1.29 5.99 -34.44
CA ARG A 154 0.24 5.01 -34.10
C ARG A 154 -1.06 5.27 -34.85
N TRP A 155 -1.25 6.48 -35.30
CA TRP A 155 -2.50 6.95 -35.91
C TRP A 155 -2.30 7.28 -37.39
N SER A 156 -3.23 6.86 -38.19
CA SER A 156 -3.36 7.27 -39.61
C SER A 156 -4.46 8.30 -39.71
N PRO A 157 -4.18 9.55 -40.11
CA PRO A 157 -5.23 10.53 -40.39
C PRO A 157 -6.02 10.09 -41.60
N LEU A 158 -7.32 9.90 -41.45
CA LEU A 158 -8.21 9.52 -42.53
C LEU A 158 -8.96 10.73 -43.14
N ALA A 159 -8.98 11.86 -42.44
CA ALA A 159 -9.53 13.12 -42.94
C ALA A 159 -8.62 14.27 -42.50
N ILE A 160 -8.22 15.12 -43.43
CA ILE A 160 -7.55 16.40 -43.16
C ILE A 160 -8.43 17.50 -43.74
N LYS A 161 -8.67 18.53 -42.91
CA LYS A 161 -9.39 19.72 -43.36
C LYS A 161 -8.42 20.69 -44.02
N PHE A 162 -8.71 21.11 -45.23
CA PHE A 162 -7.99 22.17 -45.94
C PHE A 162 -9.02 23.14 -46.46
N GLU A 163 -8.90 24.42 -46.14
CA GLU A 163 -9.94 25.42 -46.31
C GLU A 163 -11.28 24.95 -45.71
N ASP A 164 -12.33 24.90 -46.49
CA ASP A 164 -13.67 24.44 -46.05
C ASP A 164 -13.95 22.96 -46.38
N ASN A 165 -12.97 22.24 -46.87
CA ASN A 165 -13.15 20.88 -47.38
C ASN A 165 -12.34 19.86 -46.61
N TYR A 166 -12.79 18.60 -46.62
CA TYR A 166 -12.03 17.45 -46.10
C TYR A 166 -11.52 16.62 -47.27
N TYR A 167 -10.29 16.08 -47.09
CA TYR A 167 -9.57 15.35 -48.15
C TYR A 167 -9.23 13.94 -47.71
N LEU A 168 -9.11 13.04 -48.68
CA LEU A 168 -8.80 11.62 -48.50
C LEU A 168 -7.30 11.37 -48.44
N PRO A 169 -6.80 10.46 -47.54
CA PRO A 169 -5.44 9.97 -47.63
C PRO A 169 -5.26 9.02 -48.80
N LEU A 170 -4.01 8.84 -49.22
CA LEU A 170 -3.62 7.91 -50.28
C LEU A 170 -4.17 6.49 -50.03
N SER A 171 -4.17 6.02 -48.79
CA SER A 171 -4.71 4.72 -48.40
C SER A 171 -6.20 4.58 -48.74
N LEU A 172 -7.03 5.55 -48.36
CA LEU A 172 -8.48 5.51 -48.66
C LEU A 172 -8.75 5.72 -50.17
N SER A 173 -8.02 6.61 -50.82
CA SER A 173 -8.17 6.85 -52.26
C SER A 173 -7.86 5.57 -53.07
N LEU A 174 -6.82 4.84 -52.69
CA LEU A 174 -6.49 3.54 -53.29
C LEU A 174 -7.54 2.47 -52.96
N LEU A 175 -8.06 2.46 -51.77
CA LEU A 175 -9.07 1.51 -51.35
C LEU A 175 -10.39 1.71 -52.10
N VAL A 176 -10.85 2.97 -52.25
CA VAL A 176 -12.05 3.32 -53.01
C VAL A 176 -11.91 2.88 -54.46
N GLN A 177 -10.74 3.12 -55.08
CA GLN A 177 -10.44 2.67 -56.43
C GLN A 177 -10.42 1.13 -56.54
N TYR A 178 -9.82 0.45 -55.58
CA TYR A 178 -9.77 -1.01 -55.52
C TYR A 178 -11.16 -1.66 -55.41
N LEU A 179 -12.07 -1.02 -54.62
CA LEU A 179 -13.45 -1.47 -54.39
C LEU A 179 -14.42 -1.04 -55.50
N ASP A 180 -13.91 -0.54 -56.66
CA ASP A 180 -14.72 -0.10 -57.78
C ASP A 180 -15.64 1.09 -57.46
N TRP A 181 -15.08 2.09 -56.78
CA TRP A 181 -15.70 3.41 -56.49
C TRP A 181 -17.00 3.36 -55.66
N PRO A 182 -17.05 2.66 -54.52
CA PRO A 182 -18.20 2.76 -53.64
C PRO A 182 -18.34 4.18 -53.06
N GLN A 183 -19.53 4.50 -52.65
CA GLN A 183 -19.81 5.79 -52.00
C GLN A 183 -19.00 5.89 -50.71
N ILE A 184 -18.31 7.02 -50.52
CA ILE A 184 -17.56 7.34 -49.30
C ILE A 184 -18.19 8.54 -48.61
N SER A 185 -18.41 8.42 -47.29
CA SER A 185 -18.92 9.51 -46.45
C SER A 185 -18.11 9.73 -45.21
N LEU A 186 -17.95 10.98 -44.82
CA LEU A 186 -17.40 11.40 -43.55
C LEU A 186 -18.57 11.65 -42.60
N ASN A 187 -18.64 10.88 -41.51
CA ASN A 187 -19.72 11.01 -40.52
C ASN A 187 -19.25 11.92 -39.38
N MET A 188 -20.04 12.98 -39.14
CA MET A 188 -19.77 14.00 -38.11
C MET A 188 -20.72 13.83 -36.94
N ALA A 189 -20.24 14.04 -35.72
CA ALA A 189 -21.05 14.14 -34.50
C ALA A 189 -20.75 15.45 -33.76
N LYS A 190 -21.50 15.77 -32.74
CA LYS A 190 -21.29 16.99 -31.95
C LYS A 190 -19.89 17.14 -31.34
N PHE A 191 -19.21 16.02 -31.12
CA PHE A 191 -17.88 15.96 -30.53
C PHE A 191 -16.74 15.90 -31.56
N GLY A 192 -17.03 15.87 -32.87
CA GLY A 192 -16.05 15.78 -33.96
C GLY A 192 -16.39 14.68 -34.97
N ILE A 193 -15.37 14.08 -35.60
CA ILE A 193 -15.55 13.02 -36.56
C ILE A 193 -15.85 11.70 -35.84
N GLU A 194 -16.97 11.08 -36.15
CA GLU A 194 -17.41 9.80 -35.57
C GLU A 194 -16.80 8.61 -36.32
N GLY A 195 -16.61 8.74 -37.62
CA GLY A 195 -16.07 7.69 -38.46
C GLY A 195 -16.22 7.95 -39.97
N ILE A 196 -15.70 7.01 -40.76
CA ILE A 196 -15.77 7.06 -42.21
C ILE A 196 -16.50 5.82 -42.70
N LYS A 197 -17.39 5.99 -43.65
CA LYS A 197 -18.11 4.88 -44.28
C LYS A 197 -17.75 4.77 -45.76
N ILE A 198 -17.37 3.56 -46.16
CA ILE A 198 -17.04 3.22 -47.56
C ILE A 198 -17.94 2.05 -47.96
N GLY A 199 -19.00 2.30 -48.75
CA GLY A 199 -20.01 1.28 -49.00
C GLY A 199 -20.57 0.70 -47.72
N ASP A 200 -20.36 -0.59 -47.47
CA ASP A 200 -20.80 -1.28 -46.21
C ASP A 200 -19.74 -1.27 -45.10
N ILE A 201 -18.52 -0.80 -45.37
CA ILE A 201 -17.42 -0.79 -44.42
C ILE A 201 -17.51 0.49 -43.59
N THR A 202 -17.60 0.36 -42.25
CA THR A 202 -17.54 1.50 -41.32
C THR A 202 -16.21 1.48 -40.60
N ILE A 203 -15.45 2.55 -40.68
CA ILE A 203 -14.13 2.71 -40.07
C ILE A 203 -14.28 3.62 -38.88
N PRO A 204 -14.09 3.15 -37.63
CA PRO A 204 -14.15 4.01 -36.47
C PRO A 204 -12.89 4.89 -36.42
N THR A 205 -13.08 6.15 -36.01
CA THR A 205 -12.02 7.12 -35.83
C THR A 205 -12.06 7.70 -34.43
N ASP A 206 -11.01 8.40 -34.03
CA ASP A 206 -11.11 9.36 -32.94
C ASP A 206 -11.86 10.62 -33.41
N GLU A 207 -12.11 11.52 -32.47
CA GLU A 207 -12.82 12.80 -32.75
C GLU A 207 -12.12 13.69 -33.78
N THR A 208 -10.86 13.45 -34.06
CA THR A 208 -10.05 14.19 -35.05
C THR A 208 -9.97 13.51 -36.41
N GLY A 209 -10.66 12.39 -36.60
CA GLY A 209 -10.70 11.64 -37.86
C GLY A 209 -9.49 10.74 -38.10
N ARG A 210 -8.82 10.27 -37.04
CA ARG A 210 -7.67 9.37 -37.14
C ARG A 210 -8.05 7.94 -36.78
N MET A 211 -7.54 6.98 -37.51
CA MET A 211 -7.67 5.56 -37.25
C MET A 211 -6.40 5.04 -36.53
N LEU A 212 -6.58 4.25 -35.47
CA LEU A 212 -5.46 3.58 -34.83
C LEU A 212 -4.99 2.38 -35.66
N VAL A 213 -3.74 2.40 -36.07
CA VAL A 213 -3.16 1.39 -36.96
C VAL A 213 -2.77 0.15 -36.15
N ASN A 214 -3.26 -1.01 -36.58
CA ASN A 214 -2.87 -2.30 -36.05
C ASN A 214 -1.68 -2.86 -36.89
N TYR A 215 -0.47 -2.55 -36.46
CA TYR A 215 0.74 -3.01 -37.12
C TYR A 215 0.95 -4.52 -36.94
N TYR A 216 1.38 -5.21 -38.02
CA TYR A 216 1.60 -6.65 -38.01
C TYR A 216 3.02 -7.08 -37.60
N GLY A 217 3.93 -6.12 -37.43
CA GLY A 217 5.30 -6.41 -37.05
C GLY A 217 6.30 -5.37 -37.54
N PRO A 218 7.58 -5.70 -37.57
CA PRO A 218 8.63 -4.81 -38.14
C PRO A 218 8.45 -4.59 -39.62
N GLY A 219 9.15 -3.62 -40.19
CA GLY A 219 9.13 -3.32 -41.64
C GLY A 219 9.42 -4.54 -42.52
N ARG A 220 8.90 -4.52 -43.71
CA ARG A 220 8.90 -5.61 -44.73
C ARG A 220 7.93 -6.75 -44.37
N THR A 221 6.88 -6.46 -43.65
CA THR A 221 5.76 -7.40 -43.42
C THR A 221 5.00 -7.66 -44.75
N PHE A 222 4.84 -6.65 -45.56
CA PHE A 222 4.29 -6.79 -46.91
C PHE A 222 5.36 -7.17 -47.91
N GLN A 223 4.95 -7.80 -49.02
CA GLN A 223 5.87 -8.27 -50.05
C GLN A 223 6.41 -7.08 -50.88
N HIS A 224 7.72 -6.96 -50.97
CA HIS A 224 8.40 -5.93 -51.71
C HIS A 224 8.97 -6.46 -53.03
N TYR A 225 8.86 -5.66 -54.07
CA TYR A 225 9.45 -5.92 -55.37
C TYR A 225 10.28 -4.73 -55.84
N SER A 226 11.44 -4.99 -56.40
CA SER A 226 12.29 -3.93 -56.98
C SER A 226 11.64 -3.31 -58.21
N ALA A 227 11.48 -1.97 -58.23
CA ALA A 227 11.00 -1.24 -59.39
C ALA A 227 11.87 -1.51 -60.61
N ALA A 228 13.20 -1.67 -60.46
CA ALA A 228 14.12 -2.01 -61.50
C ALA A 228 13.83 -3.37 -62.14
N ASP A 229 13.44 -4.37 -61.34
CA ASP A 229 13.11 -5.70 -61.92
C ASP A 229 11.75 -5.69 -62.63
N ILE A 230 10.79 -4.88 -62.15
CA ILE A 230 9.52 -4.63 -62.85
C ILE A 230 9.79 -3.95 -64.24
N ILE A 231 10.64 -2.93 -64.25
CA ILE A 231 11.01 -2.20 -65.48
C ILE A 231 11.75 -3.13 -66.46
N LYS A 232 12.58 -4.03 -65.93
CA LYS A 232 13.32 -5.02 -66.78
C LYS A 232 12.44 -6.20 -67.21
N GLY A 233 11.22 -6.31 -66.69
CA GLY A 233 10.30 -7.40 -67.08
C GLY A 233 10.67 -8.76 -66.49
N LYS A 234 11.31 -8.80 -65.32
CA LYS A 234 11.80 -10.04 -64.71
C LYS A 234 10.75 -10.79 -63.86
N LEU A 235 9.60 -10.19 -63.61
CA LEU A 235 8.56 -10.82 -62.84
C LEU A 235 7.68 -11.74 -63.69
N PRO A 236 7.12 -12.81 -63.06
CA PRO A 236 6.11 -13.64 -63.71
C PRO A 236 4.87 -12.84 -64.14
N PRO A 237 4.19 -13.25 -65.20
CA PRO A 237 2.87 -12.69 -65.50
C PRO A 237 1.92 -12.77 -64.32
N ASP A 238 0.96 -11.85 -64.24
CA ASP A 238 -0.07 -11.82 -63.22
C ASP A 238 0.44 -11.71 -61.76
N THR A 239 1.73 -11.34 -61.54
CA THR A 239 2.32 -11.17 -60.20
C THR A 239 1.47 -10.27 -59.29
N PHE A 240 0.83 -9.25 -59.85
CA PHE A 240 0.01 -8.28 -59.12
C PHE A 240 -1.49 -8.44 -59.42
N LYS A 241 -1.92 -9.61 -59.89
CA LYS A 241 -3.32 -9.84 -60.22
C LYS A 241 -4.22 -9.56 -59.00
N ASP A 242 -5.21 -8.70 -59.22
CA ASP A 242 -6.20 -8.28 -58.20
C ASP A 242 -5.60 -7.70 -56.93
N ARG A 243 -4.40 -7.08 -57.02
CA ARG A 243 -3.71 -6.46 -55.90
C ARG A 243 -3.66 -4.95 -55.99
N ILE A 244 -3.57 -4.29 -54.84
CA ILE A 244 -3.15 -2.90 -54.73
C ILE A 244 -1.63 -2.88 -54.70
N VAL A 245 -1.02 -2.04 -55.51
CA VAL A 245 0.45 -1.87 -55.62
C VAL A 245 0.79 -0.44 -55.23
N ILE A 246 1.60 -0.25 -54.22
CA ILE A 246 2.06 1.09 -53.82
C ILE A 246 3.52 1.23 -54.21
N VAL A 247 3.82 2.30 -54.92
CA VAL A 247 5.18 2.67 -55.33
C VAL A 247 5.69 3.74 -54.40
N GLY A 248 6.76 3.45 -53.68
CA GLY A 248 7.33 4.40 -52.72
C GLY A 248 8.79 4.10 -52.41
N ALA A 249 9.42 4.99 -51.69
CA ALA A 249 10.83 4.88 -51.31
C ALA A 249 10.98 3.99 -50.06
N THR A 250 11.84 2.98 -50.16
CA THR A 250 12.12 2.07 -49.02
C THR A 250 13.62 1.98 -48.70
N ALA A 251 14.47 2.72 -49.43
CA ALA A 251 15.91 2.69 -49.22
C ALA A 251 16.34 3.53 -48.02
N ILE A 252 17.29 3.01 -47.25
CA ILE A 252 17.94 3.73 -46.17
C ILE A 252 18.65 4.96 -46.74
N GLY A 253 18.35 6.16 -46.21
CA GLY A 253 18.93 7.43 -46.69
C GLY A 253 17.99 8.27 -47.58
N ILE A 254 16.87 7.73 -48.02
CA ILE A 254 15.75 8.51 -48.55
C ILE A 254 14.80 8.73 -47.35
N TYR A 255 14.56 9.98 -46.94
CA TYR A 255 14.00 10.44 -45.64
C TYR A 255 12.59 9.95 -45.27
N ASP A 256 12.08 8.87 -45.83
CA ASP A 256 10.75 8.33 -45.52
C ASP A 256 10.76 7.12 -44.58
N LEU A 257 11.69 7.13 -43.61
CA LEU A 257 11.66 6.17 -42.49
C LEU A 257 10.95 6.76 -41.32
N ARG A 258 10.00 6.02 -40.75
CA ARG A 258 9.14 6.42 -39.66
C ARG A 258 9.35 5.55 -38.42
N VAL A 259 9.12 6.11 -37.25
CA VAL A 259 9.11 5.35 -35.99
C VAL A 259 7.70 4.78 -35.75
N THR A 260 7.61 3.48 -35.56
CA THR A 260 6.37 2.77 -35.23
C THR A 260 6.54 1.96 -33.95
N PRO A 261 5.48 1.41 -33.32
CA PRO A 261 5.62 0.58 -32.14
C PRO A 261 6.54 -0.64 -32.29
N PHE A 262 6.80 -1.08 -33.51
CA PHE A 262 7.62 -2.27 -33.79
C PHE A 262 9.01 -1.97 -34.36
N SER A 263 9.23 -0.76 -34.86
CA SER A 263 10.50 -0.44 -35.53
C SER A 263 10.79 1.06 -35.49
N SER A 264 12.03 1.41 -35.23
CA SER A 264 12.52 2.79 -35.35
C SER A 264 12.82 3.23 -36.80
N ALA A 265 12.77 2.29 -37.74
CA ALA A 265 13.04 2.52 -39.16
C ALA A 265 12.03 1.74 -40.03
N TYR A 266 10.79 2.18 -40.00
CA TYR A 266 9.67 1.58 -40.73
C TYR A 266 9.42 2.37 -42.00
N PRO A 267 9.32 1.72 -43.20
CA PRO A 267 9.04 2.45 -44.44
C PRO A 267 7.67 3.13 -44.41
N GLY A 268 7.60 4.43 -44.75
CA GLY A 268 6.34 5.18 -44.73
C GLY A 268 5.27 4.55 -45.64
N VAL A 269 5.67 4.07 -46.81
CA VAL A 269 4.78 3.37 -47.73
C VAL A 269 4.07 2.15 -47.12
N GLU A 270 4.68 1.45 -46.19
CA GLU A 270 4.05 0.32 -45.48
C GLU A 270 2.98 0.74 -44.48
N ILE A 271 3.01 1.99 -44.00
CA ILE A 271 1.93 2.52 -43.16
C ILE A 271 0.62 2.55 -43.95
N HIS A 272 0.68 3.02 -45.20
CA HIS A 272 -0.48 3.02 -46.10
C HIS A 272 -0.96 1.60 -46.40
N ALA A 273 -0.03 0.68 -46.65
CA ALA A 273 -0.36 -0.72 -46.90
C ALA A 273 -1.03 -1.35 -45.68
N THR A 274 -0.50 -1.08 -44.45
CA THR A 274 -1.07 -1.57 -43.22
C THR A 274 -2.48 -0.98 -42.96
N ALA A 275 -2.66 0.33 -43.19
CA ALA A 275 -3.96 0.97 -43.04
C ALA A 275 -5.01 0.37 -44.02
N ILE A 276 -4.65 0.16 -45.26
CA ILE A 276 -5.53 -0.47 -46.28
C ILE A 276 -5.92 -1.90 -45.83
N ASP A 277 -4.92 -2.69 -45.43
CA ASP A 277 -5.16 -4.08 -44.99
C ASP A 277 -6.02 -4.15 -43.72
N ASN A 278 -5.77 -3.26 -42.75
CA ASN A 278 -6.62 -3.15 -41.53
C ASN A 278 -8.07 -2.88 -41.90
N ILE A 279 -8.32 -1.98 -42.86
CA ILE A 279 -9.67 -1.61 -43.28
C ILE A 279 -10.35 -2.75 -44.04
N LEU A 280 -9.66 -3.38 -44.99
CA LEU A 280 -10.19 -4.49 -45.79
C LEU A 280 -10.60 -5.68 -44.94
N HIS A 281 -9.84 -5.98 -43.88
CA HIS A 281 -10.10 -7.11 -43.00
C HIS A 281 -10.85 -6.77 -41.72
N GLY A 282 -11.21 -5.49 -41.51
CA GLY A 282 -11.81 -5.02 -40.27
C GLY A 282 -10.93 -5.18 -39.02
N ASN A 283 -9.58 -5.22 -39.23
CA ASN A 283 -8.59 -5.52 -38.20
C ASN A 283 -7.88 -4.26 -37.66
N TYR A 284 -8.65 -3.22 -37.45
CA TYR A 284 -8.15 -1.98 -36.84
C TYR A 284 -8.34 -1.99 -35.32
N LEU A 285 -7.42 -1.36 -34.62
CA LEU A 285 -7.60 -1.10 -33.20
C LEU A 285 -8.62 0.03 -33.03
N HIS A 286 -9.53 -0.11 -32.07
CA HIS A 286 -10.54 0.95 -31.85
C HIS A 286 -10.65 1.35 -30.39
N ARG A 287 -10.89 2.62 -30.23
CA ARG A 287 -11.18 3.26 -28.95
C ARG A 287 -12.34 4.23 -29.17
N SER A 288 -13.53 3.81 -28.78
CA SER A 288 -14.73 4.65 -28.90
C SER A 288 -14.98 5.47 -27.66
N SER A 289 -15.83 6.47 -27.73
CA SER A 289 -16.33 7.20 -26.56
C SER A 289 -16.98 6.28 -25.51
N GLY A 290 -17.58 5.17 -25.92
CA GLY A 290 -18.09 4.14 -25.03
C GLY A 290 -17.02 3.43 -24.21
N THR A 291 -15.77 3.29 -24.73
CA THR A 291 -14.67 2.71 -23.97
C THR A 291 -14.22 3.59 -22.82
N ALA A 292 -14.34 4.92 -22.94
CA ALA A 292 -14.03 5.83 -21.84
C ALA A 292 -15.02 5.66 -20.65
N LEU A 293 -16.31 5.47 -20.96
CA LEU A 293 -17.30 5.16 -19.92
C LEU A 293 -17.03 3.80 -19.28
N LEU A 294 -16.66 2.80 -20.07
CA LEU A 294 -16.28 1.47 -19.55
C LEU A 294 -15.07 1.55 -18.64
N ASP A 295 -14.04 2.33 -19.00
CA ASP A 295 -12.85 2.57 -18.17
C ASP A 295 -13.24 3.13 -16.79
N ILE A 296 -14.13 4.14 -16.75
CA ILE A 296 -14.65 4.70 -15.49
C ILE A 296 -15.40 3.65 -14.68
N CYS A 297 -16.27 2.86 -15.31
CA CYS A 297 -16.99 1.79 -14.63
C CYS A 297 -16.02 0.75 -14.04
N LEU A 298 -14.99 0.36 -14.78
CA LEU A 298 -13.96 -0.58 -14.31
C LEU A 298 -13.19 -0.03 -13.11
N ILE A 299 -12.80 1.26 -13.13
CA ILE A 299 -12.15 1.94 -12.01
C ILE A 299 -13.03 1.85 -10.75
N ILE A 300 -14.33 2.17 -10.88
CA ILE A 300 -15.27 2.14 -9.75
C ILE A 300 -15.45 0.70 -9.23
N VAL A 301 -15.69 -0.26 -10.12
CA VAL A 301 -15.94 -1.65 -9.74
C VAL A 301 -14.73 -2.26 -9.02
N PHE A 302 -13.54 -2.15 -9.60
CA PHE A 302 -12.32 -2.69 -8.98
C PHE A 302 -11.93 -1.94 -7.72
N GLY A 303 -12.15 -0.62 -7.69
CA GLY A 303 -11.97 0.19 -6.49
C GLY A 303 -12.87 -0.27 -5.34
N LEU A 304 -14.15 -0.54 -5.62
CA LEU A 304 -15.09 -1.08 -4.64
C LEU A 304 -14.72 -2.50 -4.19
N ILE A 305 -14.33 -3.37 -5.11
CA ILE A 305 -13.91 -4.73 -4.77
C ILE A 305 -12.75 -4.70 -3.77
N ILE A 306 -11.69 -3.96 -4.07
CA ILE A 306 -10.53 -3.82 -3.17
C ILE A 306 -10.93 -3.12 -1.87
N GLY A 307 -11.70 -2.02 -1.96
CA GLY A 307 -12.15 -1.25 -0.79
C GLY A 307 -13.03 -2.04 0.19
N ILE A 308 -13.82 -2.98 -0.31
CA ILE A 308 -14.72 -3.80 0.52
C ILE A 308 -14.03 -5.06 1.05
N VAL A 309 -13.22 -5.73 0.23
CA VAL A 309 -12.68 -7.05 0.57
C VAL A 309 -11.40 -6.97 1.39
N VAL A 310 -10.46 -6.09 1.02
CA VAL A 310 -9.15 -5.98 1.70
C VAL A 310 -9.27 -5.68 3.20
N PRO A 311 -10.17 -4.80 3.68
CA PRO A 311 -10.32 -4.54 5.11
C PRO A 311 -10.78 -5.77 5.93
N ARG A 312 -11.43 -6.75 5.29
CA ARG A 312 -12.00 -7.94 5.96
C ARG A 312 -11.03 -9.11 6.10
N VAL A 313 -9.86 -9.03 5.48
CA VAL A 313 -8.84 -10.08 5.50
C VAL A 313 -7.56 -9.61 6.19
N SER A 314 -6.68 -10.53 6.60
CA SER A 314 -5.38 -10.16 7.15
C SER A 314 -4.52 -9.42 6.12
N ALA A 315 -3.59 -8.57 6.58
CA ALA A 315 -2.76 -7.73 5.71
C ALA A 315 -2.03 -8.53 4.62
N VAL A 316 -1.45 -9.68 4.99
CA VAL A 316 -0.74 -10.57 4.04
C VAL A 316 -1.70 -11.17 3.01
N ARG A 317 -2.85 -11.68 3.44
CA ARG A 317 -3.87 -12.23 2.52
C ARG A 317 -4.45 -11.13 1.62
N GLY A 318 -4.64 -9.91 2.16
CA GLY A 318 -5.09 -8.75 1.40
C GLY A 318 -4.10 -8.34 0.31
N MET A 319 -2.80 -8.43 0.57
CA MET A 319 -1.75 -8.19 -0.42
C MET A 319 -1.84 -9.19 -1.59
N PHE A 320 -1.88 -10.49 -1.30
CA PHE A 320 -1.99 -11.51 -2.35
C PHE A 320 -3.28 -11.38 -3.14
N LEU A 321 -4.40 -11.06 -2.48
CA LEU A 321 -5.67 -10.82 -3.15
C LEU A 321 -5.60 -9.60 -4.09
N ALA A 322 -5.05 -8.48 -3.63
CA ALA A 322 -4.89 -7.29 -4.47
C ALA A 322 -4.02 -7.57 -5.70
N LEU A 323 -2.90 -8.27 -5.50
CA LEU A 323 -2.03 -8.70 -6.61
C LEU A 323 -2.76 -9.62 -7.59
N ALA A 324 -3.55 -10.58 -7.09
CA ALA A 324 -4.33 -11.49 -7.93
C ALA A 324 -5.40 -10.74 -8.75
N VAL A 325 -6.08 -9.76 -8.15
CA VAL A 325 -7.08 -8.92 -8.87
C VAL A 325 -6.41 -8.08 -9.96
N VAL A 326 -5.26 -7.45 -9.65
CA VAL A 326 -4.50 -6.69 -10.65
C VAL A 326 -4.03 -7.60 -11.79
N ALA A 327 -3.46 -8.76 -11.46
CA ALA A 327 -3.00 -9.71 -12.48
C ALA A 327 -4.17 -10.22 -13.36
N ALA A 328 -5.29 -10.56 -12.76
CA ALA A 328 -6.49 -10.97 -13.49
C ALA A 328 -6.99 -9.87 -14.42
N PHE A 329 -7.04 -8.62 -13.94
CA PHE A 329 -7.42 -7.47 -14.76
C PHE A 329 -6.50 -7.29 -15.96
N VAL A 330 -5.17 -7.34 -15.76
CA VAL A 330 -4.18 -7.21 -16.84
C VAL A 330 -4.32 -8.34 -17.87
N ILE A 331 -4.49 -9.58 -17.42
CA ILE A 331 -4.67 -10.75 -18.29
C ILE A 331 -5.95 -10.62 -19.12
N VAL A 332 -7.07 -10.25 -18.48
CA VAL A 332 -8.35 -10.06 -19.16
C VAL A 332 -8.27 -8.91 -20.17
N ASN A 333 -7.62 -7.80 -19.78
CA ASN A 333 -7.40 -6.67 -20.71
C ASN A 333 -6.56 -7.09 -21.91
N ALA A 334 -5.46 -7.82 -21.71
CA ALA A 334 -4.62 -8.33 -22.79
C ALA A 334 -5.40 -9.29 -23.71
N PHE A 335 -6.28 -10.13 -23.15
CA PHE A 335 -7.15 -11.01 -23.93
C PHE A 335 -8.17 -10.21 -24.76
N ILE A 336 -8.83 -9.21 -24.16
CA ILE A 336 -9.78 -8.33 -24.88
C ILE A 336 -9.06 -7.60 -26.03
N PHE A 337 -7.88 -7.04 -25.72
CA PHE A 337 -7.07 -6.35 -26.74
C PHE A 337 -6.71 -7.29 -27.91
N SER A 338 -6.20 -8.49 -27.63
CA SER A 338 -5.76 -9.40 -28.68
C SER A 338 -6.91 -10.06 -29.46
N ARG A 339 -8.08 -10.27 -28.83
CA ARG A 339 -9.21 -10.98 -29.47
C ARG A 339 -10.22 -10.05 -30.15
N TYR A 340 -10.39 -8.84 -29.60
CA TYR A 340 -11.41 -7.89 -30.05
C TYR A 340 -10.84 -6.58 -30.57
N ASN A 341 -9.51 -6.42 -30.58
CA ASN A 341 -8.84 -5.18 -30.98
C ASN A 341 -9.32 -3.94 -30.22
N LEU A 342 -9.86 -4.14 -29.02
CA LEU A 342 -10.41 -3.06 -28.19
C LEU A 342 -9.33 -2.56 -27.23
N TRP A 343 -9.00 -1.29 -27.31
CA TRP A 343 -8.03 -0.65 -26.41
C TRP A 343 -8.72 -0.06 -25.19
N LEU A 344 -8.54 -0.72 -24.04
CA LEU A 344 -8.93 -0.22 -22.72
C LEU A 344 -7.72 0.31 -21.97
N ASN A 345 -7.93 1.29 -21.09
CA ASN A 345 -6.87 1.80 -20.23
C ASN A 345 -6.50 0.79 -19.15
N VAL A 346 -5.23 0.45 -19.05
CA VAL A 346 -4.68 -0.39 -17.98
C VAL A 346 -4.19 0.46 -16.80
N VAL A 347 -3.59 1.60 -17.09
CA VAL A 347 -2.84 2.41 -16.12
C VAL A 347 -3.76 2.95 -15.02
N TYR A 348 -4.87 3.60 -15.37
CA TYR A 348 -5.73 4.25 -14.39
C TYR A 348 -6.42 3.25 -13.43
N PRO A 349 -7.04 2.14 -13.90
CA PRO A 349 -7.60 1.14 -13.00
C PRO A 349 -6.54 0.51 -12.08
N VAL A 350 -5.39 0.12 -12.61
CA VAL A 350 -4.30 -0.47 -11.81
C VAL A 350 -3.78 0.52 -10.77
N PHE A 351 -3.53 1.77 -11.17
CA PHE A 351 -3.09 2.83 -10.24
C PHE A 351 -4.10 3.05 -9.12
N THR A 352 -5.40 3.09 -9.45
CA THR A 352 -6.47 3.23 -8.45
C THR A 352 -6.50 2.05 -7.48
N MET A 353 -6.39 0.81 -7.99
CA MET A 353 -6.32 -0.39 -7.14
C MET A 353 -5.15 -0.34 -6.16
N VAL A 354 -3.97 0.03 -6.63
CA VAL A 354 -2.76 0.18 -5.80
C VAL A 354 -2.95 1.28 -4.76
N LEU A 355 -3.48 2.42 -5.16
CA LEU A 355 -3.66 3.56 -4.28
C LEU A 355 -4.68 3.28 -3.16
N ILE A 356 -5.80 2.62 -3.48
CA ILE A 356 -6.79 2.20 -2.48
C ILE A 356 -6.19 1.17 -1.53
N TYR A 357 -5.45 0.18 -2.04
CA TYR A 357 -4.76 -0.80 -1.20
C TYR A 357 -3.78 -0.14 -0.23
N LEU A 358 -2.96 0.80 -0.71
CA LEU A 358 -2.02 1.56 0.13
C LEU A 358 -2.75 2.40 1.18
N ALA A 359 -3.82 3.10 0.79
CA ALA A 359 -4.62 3.91 1.72
C ALA A 359 -5.22 3.05 2.84
N ILE A 360 -5.79 1.88 2.52
CA ILE A 360 -6.34 0.94 3.50
C ILE A 360 -5.23 0.43 4.44
N THR A 361 -4.07 0.08 3.88
CA THR A 361 -2.94 -0.45 4.67
C THR A 361 -2.41 0.59 5.65
N VAL A 362 -2.23 1.83 5.21
CA VAL A 362 -1.81 2.96 6.06
C VAL A 362 -2.86 3.25 7.13
N TYR A 363 -4.15 3.28 6.77
CA TYR A 363 -5.23 3.50 7.73
C TYR A 363 -5.25 2.43 8.82
N ARG A 364 -5.14 1.14 8.45
CA ARG A 364 -5.07 0.02 9.40
C ARG A 364 -3.86 0.14 10.32
N TYR A 365 -2.69 0.43 9.76
CA TYR A 365 -1.47 0.61 10.56
C TYR A 365 -1.62 1.72 11.61
N ILE A 366 -2.13 2.89 11.20
CA ILE A 366 -2.36 4.01 12.12
C ILE A 366 -3.38 3.64 13.21
N THR A 367 -4.46 2.93 12.85
CA THR A 367 -5.53 2.56 13.79
C THR A 367 -5.05 1.53 14.79
N GLU A 368 -4.36 0.47 14.35
CA GLU A 368 -3.77 -0.55 15.23
C GLU A 368 -2.74 0.05 16.21
N GLU A 369 -1.88 0.95 15.73
CA GLU A 369 -0.92 1.64 16.59
C GLU A 369 -1.60 2.56 17.63
N ARG A 370 -2.68 3.24 17.26
CA ARG A 370 -3.46 4.06 18.20
C ARG A 370 -4.13 3.22 19.29
N GLU A 371 -4.70 2.07 18.94
CA GLU A 371 -5.30 1.16 19.91
C GLU A 371 -4.26 0.61 20.89
N LYS A 372 -3.11 0.14 20.40
CA LYS A 372 -1.98 -0.30 21.23
C LYS A 372 -1.51 0.79 22.19
N LYS A 373 -1.39 2.04 21.72
CA LYS A 373 -1.00 3.18 22.57
C LYS A 373 -2.04 3.49 23.64
N LYS A 374 -3.34 3.41 23.35
CA LYS A 374 -4.41 3.62 24.33
C LYS A 374 -4.34 2.58 25.45
N ILE A 375 -4.22 1.29 25.09
CA ILE A 375 -4.11 0.20 26.07
C ILE A 375 -2.84 0.39 26.92
N ARG A 376 -1.69 0.67 26.30
CA ARG A 376 -0.44 0.93 27.00
C ARG A 376 -0.57 2.09 27.98
N GLY A 377 -1.20 3.20 27.56
CA GLY A 377 -1.41 4.38 28.41
C GLY A 377 -2.31 4.14 29.63
N ALA A 378 -3.30 3.26 29.50
CA ALA A 378 -4.18 2.90 30.60
C ALA A 378 -3.48 2.05 31.68
N PHE A 379 -2.58 1.16 31.30
CA PHE A 379 -1.96 0.18 32.18
C PHE A 379 -0.54 0.50 32.64
N GLN A 380 0.15 1.46 32.02
CA GLN A 380 1.56 1.78 32.32
C GLN A 380 1.83 2.21 33.77
N TYR A 381 0.78 2.65 34.48
CA TYR A 381 0.88 3.08 35.87
C TYR A 381 0.68 1.94 36.87
N TYR A 382 0.21 0.78 36.42
CA TYR A 382 -0.14 -0.37 37.28
C TYR A 382 0.71 -1.61 36.97
N LEU A 383 1.29 -1.68 35.79
CA LEU A 383 1.99 -2.85 35.26
C LEU A 383 3.35 -2.49 34.70
N THR A 384 4.29 -3.44 34.78
CA THR A 384 5.58 -3.30 34.10
C THR A 384 5.41 -3.39 32.57
N ALA A 385 6.38 -2.83 31.83
CA ALA A 385 6.33 -2.85 30.37
C ALA A 385 6.30 -4.27 29.77
N SER A 386 6.95 -5.24 30.42
CA SER A 386 6.95 -6.65 30.04
C SER A 386 5.55 -7.27 30.11
N VAL A 387 4.83 -6.99 31.19
CA VAL A 387 3.45 -7.45 31.42
C VAL A 387 2.48 -6.80 30.41
N ILE A 388 2.60 -5.50 30.17
CA ILE A 388 1.77 -4.80 29.16
C ILE A 388 1.98 -5.39 27.78
N ASN A 389 3.23 -5.65 27.38
CA ASN A 389 3.53 -6.22 26.07
C ASN A 389 2.93 -7.62 25.90
N GLU A 390 2.87 -8.42 26.96
CA GLU A 390 2.24 -9.75 26.92
C GLU A 390 0.72 -9.66 26.82
N MET A 391 0.10 -8.73 27.55
CA MET A 391 -1.35 -8.47 27.46
C MET A 391 -1.76 -7.95 26.07
N LEU A 392 -0.93 -7.15 25.41
CA LEU A 392 -1.19 -6.66 24.06
C LEU A 392 -1.19 -7.76 23.00
N LYS A 393 -0.61 -8.95 23.28
CA LYS A 393 -0.69 -10.10 22.37
C LYS A 393 -2.07 -10.73 22.37
N ASP A 394 -2.82 -10.64 23.48
CA ASP A 394 -4.18 -11.18 23.62
C ASP A 394 -5.12 -10.21 24.35
N PRO A 395 -5.67 -9.21 23.65
CA PRO A 395 -6.59 -8.23 24.24
C PRO A 395 -7.90 -8.82 24.77
N THR A 396 -8.24 -10.06 24.42
CA THR A 396 -9.49 -10.70 24.88
C THR A 396 -9.49 -10.98 26.38
N LYS A 397 -8.32 -10.98 27.01
CA LYS A 397 -8.16 -11.13 28.49
C LYS A 397 -8.61 -9.89 29.27
N LEU A 398 -9.00 -8.81 28.62
CA LEU A 398 -9.43 -7.55 29.23
C LEU A 398 -10.97 -7.41 29.38
N LYS A 399 -11.75 -8.48 29.33
CA LYS A 399 -13.21 -8.44 29.52
C LYS A 399 -13.58 -8.33 30.98
N LEU A 400 -14.76 -7.73 31.28
CA LEU A 400 -15.37 -7.77 32.62
C LEU A 400 -15.57 -9.22 33.06
N GLY A 401 -15.19 -9.50 34.32
CA GLY A 401 -15.19 -10.84 34.87
C GLY A 401 -13.84 -11.18 35.48
N GLY A 402 -13.74 -12.37 36.08
CA GLY A 402 -12.51 -12.81 36.69
C GLY A 402 -12.32 -14.32 36.60
N ASP A 403 -11.08 -14.72 36.57
CA ASP A 403 -10.67 -16.12 36.58
C ASP A 403 -10.18 -16.52 37.98
N LYS A 404 -10.54 -17.73 38.42
CA LYS A 404 -10.00 -18.29 39.64
C LYS A 404 -8.59 -18.82 39.38
N LYS A 405 -7.62 -18.28 40.14
CA LYS A 405 -6.19 -18.63 40.03
C LYS A 405 -5.56 -18.79 41.39
N ASP A 406 -4.51 -19.60 41.49
CA ASP A 406 -3.62 -19.62 42.66
C ASP A 406 -2.64 -18.44 42.56
N LEU A 407 -2.75 -17.50 43.46
CA LEU A 407 -2.09 -16.20 43.49
C LEU A 407 -1.46 -15.91 44.83
N THR A 408 -0.60 -14.89 44.88
CA THR A 408 -0.12 -14.33 46.13
C THR A 408 -0.44 -12.84 46.22
N VAL A 409 -0.99 -12.42 47.36
CA VAL A 409 -1.20 -11.02 47.68
C VAL A 409 -0.20 -10.56 48.72
N LEU A 410 0.26 -9.33 48.58
CA LEU A 410 1.09 -8.61 49.54
C LEU A 410 0.36 -7.35 49.97
N PHE A 411 0.24 -7.18 51.25
CA PHE A 411 -0.26 -5.94 51.92
C PHE A 411 0.88 -5.32 52.71
N SER A 412 1.11 -4.04 52.59
CA SER A 412 2.07 -3.28 53.39
C SER A 412 1.42 -2.02 53.90
N ASP A 413 1.58 -1.70 55.18
CA ASP A 413 1.02 -0.52 55.84
C ASP A 413 2.04 0.17 56.76
N ILE A 414 1.95 1.51 56.93
CA ILE A 414 2.86 2.29 57.78
C ILE A 414 2.39 2.23 59.22
N ARG A 415 3.26 1.85 60.09
CA ARG A 415 2.99 1.80 61.56
C ARG A 415 2.86 3.18 62.14
N GLY A 416 1.72 3.41 62.81
CA GLY A 416 1.46 4.68 63.50
C GLY A 416 1.31 5.87 62.56
N PHE A 417 0.88 5.63 61.33
CA PHE A 417 0.74 6.67 60.29
C PHE A 417 -0.14 7.85 60.78
N THR A 418 -1.23 7.59 61.49
CA THR A 418 -2.10 8.64 62.04
C THR A 418 -1.32 9.65 62.88
N THR A 419 -0.48 9.18 63.79
CA THR A 419 0.36 10.04 64.64
C THR A 419 1.38 10.82 63.85
N ILE A 420 1.98 10.17 62.83
CA ILE A 420 2.96 10.82 61.94
C ILE A 420 2.28 11.89 61.10
N SER A 421 1.10 11.60 60.58
CA SER A 421 0.34 12.53 59.73
C SER A 421 -0.12 13.79 60.50
N GLU A 422 -0.42 13.64 61.78
CA GLU A 422 -0.76 14.76 62.66
C GLU A 422 0.46 15.65 63.02
N SER A 423 1.67 15.13 62.93
CA SER A 423 2.90 15.84 63.26
C SER A 423 3.51 16.63 62.12
N LEU A 424 3.04 16.46 60.87
CA LEU A 424 3.59 17.07 59.68
C LEU A 424 2.61 18.06 59.06
N THR A 425 3.12 19.03 58.27
CA THR A 425 2.27 19.81 57.39
C THR A 425 1.71 18.92 56.26
N PRO A 426 0.53 19.23 55.70
CA PRO A 426 -0.01 18.45 54.56
C PRO A 426 0.95 18.30 53.41
N GLU A 427 1.71 19.34 53.08
CA GLU A 427 2.68 19.38 52.00
C GLU A 427 3.88 18.45 52.28
N ASP A 428 4.41 18.45 53.50
CA ASP A 428 5.52 17.60 53.91
C ASP A 428 5.11 16.14 54.00
N LEU A 429 3.88 15.89 54.51
CA LEU A 429 3.28 14.55 54.53
C LEU A 429 3.17 13.98 53.11
N VAL A 430 2.64 14.74 52.15
CA VAL A 430 2.51 14.30 50.76
C VAL A 430 3.88 14.02 50.13
N ARG A 431 4.89 14.87 50.41
CA ARG A 431 6.26 14.62 49.91
C ARG A 431 6.86 13.34 50.48
N LEU A 432 6.76 13.15 51.79
CA LEU A 432 7.27 11.97 52.49
C LEU A 432 6.56 10.70 51.98
N LEU A 433 5.24 10.74 51.84
CA LEU A 433 4.43 9.61 51.40
C LEU A 433 4.73 9.27 49.92
N ASN A 434 4.85 10.27 49.02
CA ASN A 434 5.19 10.03 47.64
C ASN A 434 6.58 9.42 47.48
N GLU A 435 7.59 9.86 48.26
CA GLU A 435 8.90 9.28 48.27
C GLU A 435 8.87 7.81 48.70
N TYR A 436 8.15 7.53 49.81
CA TYR A 436 7.94 6.18 50.34
C TYR A 436 7.23 5.28 49.29
N LEU A 437 6.05 5.70 48.85
CA LEU A 437 5.24 4.91 47.90
C LEU A 437 6.00 4.62 46.58
N THR A 438 6.75 5.59 46.09
CA THR A 438 7.59 5.38 44.88
C THR A 438 8.65 4.32 45.10
N ALA A 439 9.35 4.39 46.24
CA ALA A 439 10.42 3.44 46.55
C ALA A 439 9.87 2.02 46.73
N MET A 440 8.76 1.88 47.45
CA MET A 440 8.12 0.58 47.72
C MET A 440 7.52 -0.01 46.44
N THR A 441 6.87 0.81 45.61
CA THR A 441 6.31 0.37 44.34
C THR A 441 7.38 -0.10 43.34
N ASN A 442 8.54 0.54 43.34
CA ASN A 442 9.68 0.08 42.56
C ASN A 442 10.14 -1.34 42.96
N GLN A 443 10.00 -1.71 44.23
CA GLN A 443 10.30 -3.10 44.65
C GLN A 443 9.23 -4.07 44.17
N VAL A 444 7.94 -3.66 44.12
CA VAL A 444 6.88 -4.49 43.51
C VAL A 444 7.21 -4.76 42.03
N PHE A 445 7.52 -3.70 41.27
CA PHE A 445 7.80 -3.84 39.83
C PHE A 445 9.12 -4.59 39.51
N LYS A 446 10.11 -4.51 40.39
CA LYS A 446 11.39 -5.24 40.27
C LYS A 446 11.20 -6.76 40.21
N TYR A 447 10.15 -7.28 40.86
CA TYR A 447 9.82 -8.70 40.87
C TYR A 447 8.55 -9.01 40.07
N ASP A 448 8.22 -8.18 39.07
CA ASP A 448 7.09 -8.33 38.14
C ASP A 448 5.73 -8.45 38.85
N GLY A 449 5.58 -7.79 40.01
CA GLY A 449 4.33 -7.68 40.73
C GLY A 449 3.37 -6.70 40.05
N LEU A 450 2.07 -6.96 40.18
CA LEU A 450 1.00 -6.05 39.87
C LEU A 450 0.74 -5.15 41.06
N LEU A 451 0.91 -3.84 40.92
CA LEU A 451 0.39 -2.88 41.90
C LEU A 451 -1.11 -2.80 41.71
N ASP A 452 -1.88 -3.35 42.63
CA ASP A 452 -3.34 -3.27 42.58
C ASP A 452 -3.80 -1.84 42.90
N LYS A 453 -3.54 -1.37 44.12
CA LYS A 453 -3.93 -0.02 44.57
C LYS A 453 -3.15 0.45 45.78
N TYR A 454 -3.22 1.76 46.00
CA TYR A 454 -2.91 2.36 47.29
C TYR A 454 -4.19 2.53 48.11
N MET A 455 -4.13 2.25 49.40
CA MET A 455 -5.23 2.42 50.35
C MET A 455 -4.78 3.37 51.47
N GLY A 456 -4.73 4.66 51.13
CA GLY A 456 -4.08 5.66 51.98
C GLY A 456 -2.56 5.51 51.93
N ASP A 457 -1.93 5.11 53.04
CA ASP A 457 -0.52 4.80 53.18
C ASP A 457 -0.19 3.32 52.92
N ALA A 458 -1.21 2.48 52.74
CA ALA A 458 -1.04 1.06 52.49
C ALA A 458 -0.88 0.75 50.98
N ILE A 459 -0.11 -0.29 50.69
CA ILE A 459 0.13 -0.83 49.36
C ILE A 459 -0.49 -2.23 49.25
N MET A 460 -1.26 -2.47 48.22
CA MET A 460 -1.71 -3.80 47.83
C MET A 460 -1.05 -4.22 46.50
N ALA A 461 -0.37 -5.34 46.49
CA ALA A 461 0.26 -5.91 45.33
C ALA A 461 -0.13 -7.38 45.13
N VAL A 462 -0.17 -7.81 43.87
CA VAL A 462 -0.57 -9.17 43.46
C VAL A 462 0.54 -9.82 42.57
N TYR A 463 0.73 -11.10 42.78
CA TYR A 463 1.69 -11.92 42.00
C TYR A 463 0.98 -13.16 41.46
N GLY A 464 1.34 -13.58 40.21
CA GLY A 464 0.68 -14.65 39.50
C GLY A 464 -0.37 -14.19 38.50
N ALA A 465 -0.63 -12.87 38.43
CA ALA A 465 -1.53 -12.24 37.49
C ALA A 465 -1.03 -10.85 37.07
N PRO A 466 -1.36 -10.38 35.86
CA PRO A 466 -2.12 -11.07 34.81
C PRO A 466 -1.35 -12.20 34.12
N LEU A 467 -0.02 -12.23 34.27
CA LEU A 467 0.83 -13.31 33.77
C LEU A 467 0.90 -14.44 34.79
N ASP A 468 0.91 -15.67 34.28
CA ASP A 468 1.13 -16.83 35.14
C ASP A 468 2.60 -16.86 35.61
N GLN A 469 2.79 -16.88 36.91
CA GLN A 469 4.10 -16.91 37.57
C GLN A 469 4.14 -18.12 38.52
N PRO A 470 4.75 -19.23 38.16
CA PRO A 470 4.84 -20.42 39.02
C PRO A 470 5.52 -20.14 40.36
N ASP A 471 6.33 -19.09 40.46
CA ASP A 471 7.10 -18.64 41.60
C ASP A 471 6.50 -17.40 42.30
N HIS A 472 5.18 -17.13 42.12
CA HIS A 472 4.49 -15.93 42.61
C HIS A 472 4.70 -15.70 44.13
N ALA A 473 4.66 -16.76 44.94
CA ALA A 473 4.89 -16.67 46.39
C ALA A 473 6.32 -16.23 46.71
N LEU A 474 7.32 -16.76 46.00
CA LEU A 474 8.72 -16.38 46.18
C LEU A 474 8.96 -14.92 45.78
N ARG A 475 8.35 -14.48 44.68
CA ARG A 475 8.44 -13.09 44.18
C ARG A 475 7.87 -12.12 45.21
N ALA A 476 6.69 -12.41 45.77
CA ALA A 476 6.07 -11.61 46.84
C ALA A 476 6.97 -11.52 48.06
N CYS A 477 7.53 -12.63 48.50
CA CYS A 477 8.45 -12.66 49.65
C CYS A 477 9.74 -11.86 49.39
N ARG A 478 10.31 -11.97 48.22
CA ARG A 478 11.49 -11.18 47.83
C ARG A 478 11.18 -9.69 47.74
N THR A 479 10.00 -9.34 47.23
CA THR A 479 9.53 -7.94 47.27
C THR A 479 9.48 -7.41 48.68
N ALA A 480 8.90 -8.15 49.62
CA ALA A 480 8.83 -7.74 51.03
C ALA A 480 10.23 -7.55 51.66
N LEU A 481 11.16 -8.45 51.40
CA LEU A 481 12.55 -8.32 51.84
C LEU A 481 13.21 -7.08 51.22
N GLY A 482 13.00 -6.85 49.89
CA GLY A 482 13.50 -5.67 49.17
C GLY A 482 12.88 -4.37 49.73
N MET A 483 11.60 -4.37 50.06
CA MET A 483 10.94 -3.22 50.72
C MET A 483 11.59 -2.89 52.06
N MET A 484 11.90 -3.90 52.89
CA MET A 484 12.56 -3.68 54.19
C MET A 484 14.00 -3.15 54.01
N GLU A 485 14.74 -3.61 53.03
CA GLU A 485 16.07 -3.11 52.72
C GLU A 485 16.03 -1.65 52.27
N GLU A 486 15.14 -1.35 51.33
CA GLU A 486 14.97 0.01 50.80
C GLU A 486 14.45 0.97 51.88
N LEU A 487 13.57 0.50 52.76
CA LEU A 487 13.10 1.29 53.88
C LEU A 487 14.24 1.67 54.84
N LYS A 488 15.16 0.77 55.14
CA LYS A 488 16.35 1.10 55.92
C LYS A 488 17.18 2.20 55.27
N ARG A 489 17.35 2.16 53.95
CA ARG A 489 18.04 3.20 53.19
C ARG A 489 17.35 4.55 53.30
N LEU A 490 16.00 4.57 53.15
CA LEU A 490 15.20 5.78 53.31
C LEU A 490 15.23 6.32 54.73
N GLN A 491 15.15 5.46 55.75
CA GLN A 491 15.26 5.88 57.17
C GLN A 491 16.59 6.55 57.49
N ALA A 492 17.71 6.07 56.94
CA ALA A 492 18.99 6.72 57.06
C ALA A 492 19.00 8.12 56.47
N LYS A 493 18.46 8.27 55.22
CA LYS A 493 18.31 9.55 54.57
C LYS A 493 17.39 10.51 55.35
N TRP A 494 16.22 10.05 55.79
CA TRP A 494 15.26 10.87 56.54
C TRP A 494 15.81 11.33 57.87
N LYS A 495 16.62 10.52 58.53
CA LYS A 495 17.33 10.90 59.76
C LYS A 495 18.27 12.08 59.51
N GLU A 496 19.02 12.10 58.38
CA GLU A 496 19.86 13.23 58.03
C GLU A 496 19.04 14.49 57.68
N GLU A 497 17.85 14.28 57.07
CA GLU A 497 16.93 15.36 56.69
C GLU A 497 16.04 15.84 57.86
N GLY A 498 16.15 15.24 59.07
CA GLY A 498 15.32 15.59 60.24
C GLY A 498 13.85 15.19 60.14
N LYS A 499 13.54 14.25 59.24
CA LYS A 499 12.20 13.70 59.04
C LYS A 499 11.94 12.52 59.99
N PRO A 500 10.64 12.24 60.35
CA PRO A 500 10.29 11.12 61.17
C PRO A 500 10.58 9.77 60.43
N PRO A 501 11.13 8.77 61.16
CA PRO A 501 11.33 7.46 60.59
C PRO A 501 9.99 6.73 60.43
N LEU A 502 9.75 6.21 59.19
CA LEU A 502 8.62 5.32 58.94
C LEU A 502 9.01 3.87 59.22
N ASN A 503 8.08 3.10 59.78
CA ASN A 503 8.17 1.66 59.94
C ASN A 503 6.96 1.02 59.26
N ILE A 504 7.12 -0.18 58.70
CA ILE A 504 6.03 -0.86 58.02
C ILE A 504 5.79 -2.27 58.54
N GLY A 505 4.55 -2.72 58.38
CA GLY A 505 4.16 -4.11 58.50
C GLY A 505 3.83 -4.68 57.11
N ILE A 506 4.22 -5.92 56.84
CA ILE A 506 3.92 -6.59 55.57
C ILE A 506 3.24 -7.93 55.86
N GLY A 507 2.08 -8.16 55.24
CA GLY A 507 1.36 -9.44 55.26
C GLY A 507 1.31 -10.09 53.89
N ILE A 508 1.66 -11.37 53.77
CA ILE A 508 1.66 -12.10 52.52
C ILE A 508 0.85 -13.38 52.65
N ASN A 509 -0.06 -13.59 51.70
CA ASN A 509 -0.86 -14.81 51.66
C ASN A 509 -1.00 -15.34 50.22
N SER A 510 -0.91 -16.67 50.08
CA SER A 510 -1.05 -17.39 48.78
C SER A 510 -2.31 -18.27 48.84
N GLY A 511 -2.91 -18.51 47.68
CA GLY A 511 -4.02 -19.43 47.52
C GLY A 511 -5.00 -19.01 46.44
N ASP A 512 -6.10 -19.73 46.32
CA ASP A 512 -7.15 -19.52 45.32
C ASP A 512 -7.84 -18.18 45.45
N MET A 513 -7.74 -17.32 44.50
CA MET A 513 -8.36 -16.00 44.43
C MET A 513 -9.00 -15.80 43.06
N VAL A 514 -9.98 -14.90 42.94
CA VAL A 514 -10.55 -14.48 41.65
C VAL A 514 -9.86 -13.19 41.23
N VAL A 515 -9.25 -13.18 40.06
CA VAL A 515 -8.56 -12.00 39.49
C VAL A 515 -9.19 -11.60 38.19
N GLY A 516 -9.41 -10.32 37.98
CA GLY A 516 -9.96 -9.80 36.72
C GLY A 516 -10.46 -8.37 36.84
N ASN A 517 -11.18 -7.91 35.83
CA ASN A 517 -11.78 -6.58 35.80
C ASN A 517 -13.06 -6.58 36.62
N MET A 518 -13.01 -5.95 37.79
CA MET A 518 -14.11 -5.89 38.79
C MET A 518 -14.64 -4.46 38.87
N GLY A 519 -15.96 -4.30 38.81
CA GLY A 519 -16.62 -3.01 38.93
C GLY A 519 -17.87 -2.92 38.05
N SER A 520 -18.18 -1.73 37.59
CA SER A 520 -19.29 -1.45 36.69
C SER A 520 -18.78 -1.28 35.25
N ASP A 521 -19.70 -1.27 34.27
CA ASP A 521 -19.39 -1.01 32.85
C ASP A 521 -18.73 0.35 32.65
N MET A 522 -18.94 1.30 33.56
CA MET A 522 -18.37 2.66 33.45
C MET A 522 -17.04 2.82 34.20
N ARG A 523 -16.78 2.01 35.21
CA ARG A 523 -15.55 2.06 36.04
C ARG A 523 -15.24 0.69 36.58
N PHE A 524 -14.13 0.14 36.20
CA PHE A 524 -13.62 -1.13 36.73
C PHE A 524 -12.12 -1.01 37.03
N ASP A 525 -11.68 -1.81 37.96
CA ASP A 525 -10.28 -1.97 38.34
C ASP A 525 -9.90 -3.43 38.10
N TYR A 526 -8.71 -3.67 37.58
CA TYR A 526 -8.15 -5.01 37.50
C TYR A 526 -7.60 -5.38 38.87
N THR A 527 -8.31 -6.20 39.59
CA THR A 527 -8.05 -6.47 41.03
C THR A 527 -8.32 -7.94 41.36
N VAL A 528 -8.03 -8.31 42.59
CA VAL A 528 -8.28 -9.65 43.14
C VAL A 528 -9.34 -9.61 44.24
N MET A 529 -10.15 -10.67 44.31
CA MET A 529 -11.14 -10.87 45.37
C MET A 529 -11.10 -12.31 45.90
N GLY A 530 -11.48 -12.45 47.16
CA GLY A 530 -11.60 -13.75 47.76
C GLY A 530 -11.24 -13.73 49.27
N ASP A 531 -11.56 -14.81 49.96
CA ASP A 531 -11.25 -14.97 51.37
C ASP A 531 -9.74 -14.98 51.67
N MET A 532 -8.95 -15.51 50.71
CA MET A 532 -7.49 -15.49 50.78
C MET A 532 -6.90 -14.08 50.68
N VAL A 533 -7.55 -13.17 49.97
CA VAL A 533 -7.15 -11.75 49.91
C VAL A 533 -7.34 -11.10 51.29
N ASN A 534 -8.49 -11.33 51.90
CA ASN A 534 -8.81 -10.83 53.23
C ASN A 534 -7.87 -11.37 54.30
N LEU A 535 -7.41 -12.62 54.15
CA LEU A 535 -6.40 -13.20 55.02
C LEU A 535 -5.07 -12.43 54.90
N GLY A 536 -4.59 -12.15 53.70
CA GLY A 536 -3.37 -11.37 53.46
C GLY A 536 -3.40 -10.00 54.17
N SER A 537 -4.51 -9.26 54.03
CA SER A 537 -4.68 -7.98 54.71
C SER A 537 -4.64 -8.10 56.24
N ARG A 538 -5.21 -9.17 56.80
CA ARG A 538 -5.16 -9.39 58.28
C ARG A 538 -3.78 -9.78 58.77
N LEU A 539 -2.99 -10.50 57.97
CA LEU A 539 -1.60 -10.86 58.29
C LEU A 539 -0.71 -9.62 58.42
N GLU A 540 -0.99 -8.56 57.67
CA GLU A 540 -0.27 -7.30 57.82
C GLU A 540 -0.45 -6.76 59.27
N GLY A 541 -1.70 -6.65 59.76
CA GLY A 541 -1.99 -6.16 61.09
C GLY A 541 -1.38 -7.00 62.24
N ILE A 542 -1.17 -8.31 62.02
CA ILE A 542 -0.55 -9.23 63.00
C ILE A 542 0.88 -8.81 63.34
N ASN A 543 1.62 -8.22 62.43
CA ASN A 543 2.95 -7.72 62.68
C ASN A 543 3.03 -6.81 63.93
N LYS A 544 1.98 -6.03 64.20
CA LYS A 544 1.93 -5.14 65.35
C LYS A 544 1.87 -5.93 66.67
N GLU A 545 1.13 -7.02 66.69
CA GLU A 545 0.96 -7.86 67.86
C GLU A 545 2.23 -8.64 68.23
N TYR A 546 2.91 -9.17 67.21
CA TYR A 546 4.13 -9.96 67.39
C TYR A 546 5.42 -9.15 67.35
N GLY A 547 5.36 -7.86 67.02
CA GLY A 547 6.56 -7.02 66.86
C GLY A 547 7.45 -7.41 65.72
N THR A 548 6.88 -8.03 64.69
CA THR A 548 7.57 -8.49 63.47
C THR A 548 7.36 -7.52 62.32
N ASN A 549 8.12 -7.61 61.23
CA ASN A 549 7.96 -6.74 60.07
C ASN A 549 7.27 -7.43 58.89
N ILE A 550 7.47 -8.73 58.70
CA ILE A 550 6.91 -9.50 57.59
C ILE A 550 6.27 -10.78 58.16
N VAL A 551 4.98 -10.94 58.01
CA VAL A 551 4.23 -12.15 58.34
C VAL A 551 3.67 -12.80 57.08
N ILE A 552 3.89 -14.10 56.97
CA ILE A 552 3.35 -14.91 55.88
C ILE A 552 2.47 -16.04 56.42
N SER A 553 1.48 -16.49 55.61
CA SER A 553 0.66 -17.65 55.95
C SER A 553 1.39 -18.97 55.75
N GLU A 554 0.84 -20.07 56.32
CA GLU A 554 1.28 -21.43 56.05
C GLU A 554 1.24 -21.80 54.55
N TYR A 555 0.28 -21.23 53.78
CA TYR A 555 0.17 -21.47 52.35
C TYR A 555 1.36 -20.86 51.59
N THR A 556 1.74 -19.62 51.91
CA THR A 556 2.92 -18.96 51.34
C THR A 556 4.20 -19.66 51.81
N TYR A 557 4.29 -20.03 53.12
CA TYR A 557 5.42 -20.75 53.69
C TYR A 557 5.70 -22.07 52.94
N ALA A 558 4.64 -22.84 52.65
CA ALA A 558 4.78 -24.12 51.92
C ALA A 558 5.49 -23.97 50.56
N ALA A 559 5.27 -22.83 49.87
CA ALA A 559 5.86 -22.55 48.57
C ALA A 559 7.30 -22.01 48.65
N VAL A 560 7.74 -21.41 49.81
CA VAL A 560 9.04 -20.72 49.89
C VAL A 560 10.02 -21.32 50.89
N LYS A 561 9.59 -22.29 51.70
CA LYS A 561 10.41 -22.91 52.78
C LYS A 561 11.75 -23.45 52.38
N ASP A 562 11.92 -23.92 51.14
CA ASP A 562 13.16 -24.49 50.63
C ASP A 562 14.17 -23.40 50.20
N THR A 563 13.69 -22.18 49.92
CA THR A 563 14.52 -21.06 49.46
C THR A 563 14.75 -20.01 50.51
N LEU A 564 13.69 -19.66 51.28
CA LEU A 564 13.72 -18.60 52.28
C LEU A 564 13.67 -19.18 53.71
N TYR A 565 14.31 -18.49 54.65
CA TYR A 565 14.22 -18.82 56.06
C TYR A 565 13.02 -18.10 56.69
N CYS A 566 12.14 -18.92 57.26
CA CYS A 566 10.95 -18.45 57.95
C CYS A 566 10.85 -19.12 59.34
N ARG A 567 10.40 -18.39 60.34
CA ARG A 567 10.20 -18.88 61.71
C ARG A 567 8.71 -19.02 62.00
N GLU A 568 8.23 -20.15 62.49
CA GLU A 568 6.85 -20.29 62.94
C GLU A 568 6.61 -19.33 64.10
N LEU A 569 5.57 -18.49 64.00
CA LEU A 569 5.21 -17.57 65.10
C LEU A 569 4.09 -18.13 65.96
N ASP A 570 2.99 -18.51 65.35
CA ASP A 570 1.82 -18.97 66.06
C ASP A 570 0.81 -19.68 65.14
N SER A 571 -0.25 -20.17 65.78
CA SER A 571 -1.47 -20.59 65.11
C SER A 571 -2.58 -19.61 65.53
N VAL A 572 -3.09 -18.81 64.60
CA VAL A 572 -4.02 -17.73 64.91
C VAL A 572 -5.39 -17.96 64.29
N ARG A 573 -6.43 -17.69 65.04
CA ARG A 573 -7.79 -17.65 64.54
C ARG A 573 -8.13 -16.20 64.24
N VAL A 574 -8.06 -15.87 62.91
CA VAL A 574 -8.40 -14.52 62.46
C VAL A 574 -9.92 -14.31 62.47
N LYS A 575 -10.37 -13.08 62.79
CA LYS A 575 -11.78 -12.72 62.87
C LYS A 575 -12.59 -13.22 61.67
N GLY A 576 -13.65 -14.00 61.89
CA GLY A 576 -14.50 -14.57 60.83
C GLY A 576 -14.06 -15.91 60.27
N LYS A 577 -12.90 -16.49 60.69
CA LYS A 577 -12.52 -17.85 60.35
C LYS A 577 -12.71 -18.79 61.54
N LYS A 578 -13.25 -20.00 61.28
CA LYS A 578 -13.42 -21.03 62.27
C LYS A 578 -12.17 -21.86 62.49
N LEU A 579 -11.40 -22.07 61.39
CA LEU A 579 -10.16 -22.84 61.43
C LEU A 579 -8.99 -21.89 61.67
N PRO A 580 -8.04 -22.24 62.56
CA PRO A 580 -6.82 -21.48 62.75
C PRO A 580 -5.89 -21.62 61.55
N VAL A 581 -5.06 -20.59 61.33
CA VAL A 581 -4.06 -20.53 60.27
C VAL A 581 -2.69 -20.38 60.95
N LYS A 582 -1.71 -21.19 60.57
CA LYS A 582 -0.34 -20.99 61.03
C LYS A 582 0.30 -19.81 60.31
N ILE A 583 0.99 -19.02 61.10
CA ILE A 583 1.68 -17.82 60.63
C ILE A 583 3.18 -17.92 60.89
N TYR A 584 3.94 -17.36 59.96
CA TYR A 584 5.40 -17.41 59.97
C TYR A 584 5.97 -16.00 59.81
N GLU A 585 7.07 -15.70 60.49
CA GLU A 585 7.88 -14.52 60.22
C GLU A 585 8.84 -14.85 59.06
N LEU A 586 8.83 -14.03 58.02
CA LEU A 586 9.82 -14.10 56.93
C LEU A 586 11.08 -13.32 57.37
N VAL A 587 12.19 -14.00 57.44
CA VAL A 587 13.45 -13.44 57.99
C VAL A 587 14.40 -13.00 56.89
N GLY A 588 14.60 -13.83 55.87
CA GLY A 588 15.54 -13.54 54.80
C GLY A 588 15.92 -14.78 53.96
N ASP A 589 16.98 -14.67 53.20
CA ASP A 589 17.55 -15.84 52.49
C ASP A 589 18.10 -16.87 53.48
N ARG A 590 17.88 -18.14 53.18
CA ARG A 590 18.32 -19.26 54.05
C ARG A 590 19.83 -19.29 54.25
N LYS A 591 20.58 -18.74 53.32
CA LYS A 591 22.05 -18.66 53.39
C LYS A 591 22.55 -17.67 54.43
N ASP A 592 21.79 -16.63 54.74
CA ASP A 592 22.17 -15.51 55.60
C ASP A 592 21.56 -15.60 57.01
N ALA A 593 20.88 -16.72 57.27
CA ALA A 593 20.08 -16.89 58.50
C ALA A 593 20.82 -17.60 59.68
N GLU A 594 22.16 -17.70 59.67
CA GLU A 594 22.90 -18.43 60.71
C GLU A 594 22.62 -17.97 62.15
N ALA A 595 22.54 -16.64 62.36
CA ALA A 595 22.22 -16.07 63.67
C ALA A 595 20.79 -16.42 64.13
N TRP A 596 19.86 -16.56 63.18
CA TRP A 596 18.49 -16.96 63.46
C TRP A 596 18.34 -18.45 63.72
N GLN A 597 19.15 -19.30 63.11
CA GLN A 597 19.11 -20.74 63.30
C GLN A 597 19.46 -21.13 64.75
N LYS A 598 20.38 -20.39 65.38
CA LYS A 598 20.71 -20.58 66.79
C LYS A 598 19.56 -20.26 67.74
N ALA A 599 18.69 -19.33 67.39
CA ALA A 599 17.50 -18.94 68.15
C ALA A 599 16.26 -19.79 67.81
N ALA A 600 16.26 -20.50 66.69
CA ALA A 600 15.12 -21.25 66.17
C ALA A 600 14.71 -22.42 67.07
N SER A 601 15.67 -23.29 67.41
CA SER A 601 15.40 -24.49 68.20
C SER A 601 14.83 -24.14 69.60
N PRO A 602 15.38 -23.18 70.36
CA PRO A 602 14.77 -22.74 71.60
C PRO A 602 13.39 -22.13 71.44
N PHE A 603 13.13 -21.41 70.34
CA PHE A 603 11.83 -20.81 70.07
C PHE A 603 10.78 -21.88 69.74
N GLU A 604 11.07 -22.84 68.89
CA GLU A 604 10.19 -23.96 68.55
C GLU A 604 9.87 -24.81 69.77
N GLU A 605 10.89 -25.09 70.61
CA GLU A 605 10.72 -25.79 71.88
C GLU A 605 9.79 -25.01 72.81
N GLY A 606 9.97 -23.68 72.89
CA GLY A 606 9.08 -22.78 73.65
C GLY A 606 7.64 -22.84 73.19
N LEU A 607 7.39 -22.78 71.84
CA LEU A 607 6.06 -22.92 71.29
C LEU A 607 5.42 -24.28 71.58
N ALA A 608 6.19 -25.36 71.46
CA ALA A 608 5.68 -26.70 71.77
C ALA A 608 5.24 -26.82 73.23
N LYS A 609 6.06 -26.34 74.15
CA LYS A 609 5.74 -26.31 75.60
C LYS A 609 4.56 -25.39 75.94
N TYR A 610 4.46 -24.23 75.25
CA TYR A 610 3.31 -23.30 75.41
C TYR A 610 1.99 -23.98 74.99
N ARG A 611 1.99 -24.67 73.90
CA ARG A 611 0.80 -25.45 73.46
C ARG A 611 0.46 -26.60 74.35
N GLN A 612 1.41 -27.13 75.14
CA GLN A 612 1.22 -28.18 76.13
C GLN A 612 0.87 -27.65 77.54
N ARG A 613 0.63 -26.33 77.70
CA ARG A 613 0.41 -25.66 79.00
C ARG A 613 1.59 -25.75 79.99
N GLN A 614 2.81 -26.02 79.45
CA GLN A 614 4.02 -26.08 80.25
C GLN A 614 4.67 -24.71 80.39
N TRP A 615 3.97 -23.76 81.07
CA TRP A 615 4.30 -22.34 81.05
C TRP A 615 5.76 -22.07 81.49
N ASP A 616 6.19 -22.67 82.60
CA ASP A 616 7.55 -22.46 83.14
C ASP A 616 8.62 -22.97 82.20
N GLY A 617 8.36 -24.13 81.55
CA GLY A 617 9.25 -24.68 80.56
C GLY A 617 9.28 -23.85 79.28
N ALA A 618 8.15 -23.28 78.84
CA ALA A 618 8.06 -22.36 77.72
C ALA A 618 8.85 -21.07 77.99
N ILE A 619 8.65 -20.43 79.16
CA ILE A 619 9.38 -19.23 79.61
C ILE A 619 10.92 -19.49 79.54
N ALA A 620 11.37 -20.61 80.14
CA ALA A 620 12.78 -20.96 80.11
C ALA A 620 13.34 -21.09 78.65
N SER A 621 12.58 -21.68 77.73
CA SER A 621 12.98 -21.82 76.35
C SER A 621 13.01 -20.49 75.61
N PHE A 622 12.01 -19.62 75.82
CA PHE A 622 11.98 -18.26 75.26
C PHE A 622 13.06 -17.34 75.84
N ARG A 623 13.43 -17.47 77.14
CA ARG A 623 14.58 -16.75 77.69
C ARG A 623 15.92 -17.14 76.99
N LYS A 624 16.12 -18.40 76.62
CA LYS A 624 17.28 -18.79 75.78
C LYS A 624 17.30 -18.12 74.40
N VAL A 625 16.11 -17.83 73.81
CA VAL A 625 16.06 -17.03 72.59
C VAL A 625 16.59 -15.63 72.87
N LEU A 626 16.19 -15.00 73.98
CA LEU A 626 16.64 -13.66 74.37
C LEU A 626 18.13 -13.58 74.71
N GLU A 627 18.77 -14.67 75.11
CA GLU A 627 20.22 -14.73 75.29
C GLU A 627 20.96 -14.57 73.98
N VAL A 628 20.39 -15.09 72.90
CA VAL A 628 20.96 -14.97 71.54
C VAL A 628 20.50 -13.70 70.85
N ARG A 629 19.27 -13.31 71.08
CA ARG A 629 18.59 -12.15 70.46
C ARG A 629 17.82 -11.32 71.51
N PRO A 630 18.49 -10.41 72.17
CA PRO A 630 17.87 -9.64 73.29
C PRO A 630 16.61 -8.83 72.91
N ASP A 631 16.50 -8.47 71.62
CA ASP A 631 15.38 -7.66 71.09
C ASP A 631 14.33 -8.51 70.38
N ASP A 632 14.28 -9.82 70.58
CA ASP A 632 13.29 -10.68 69.95
C ASP A 632 11.88 -10.43 70.54
N ALA A 633 11.08 -9.68 69.84
CA ALA A 633 9.75 -9.27 70.30
C ALA A 633 8.79 -10.46 70.44
N PRO A 634 8.73 -11.45 69.53
CA PRO A 634 7.90 -12.63 69.73
C PRO A 634 8.24 -13.43 70.99
N ALA A 635 9.54 -13.60 71.31
CA ALA A 635 9.94 -14.30 72.52
C ALA A 635 9.48 -13.55 73.81
N LYS A 636 9.64 -12.22 73.82
CA LYS A 636 9.14 -11.38 74.89
C LYS A 636 7.60 -11.53 75.06
N LEU A 637 6.87 -11.44 73.94
CA LEU A 637 5.40 -11.58 73.94
C LEU A 637 4.97 -12.93 74.50
N TYR A 638 5.66 -14.04 74.18
CA TYR A 638 5.31 -15.35 74.69
C TYR A 638 5.64 -15.50 76.17
N ILE A 639 6.72 -14.90 76.66
CA ILE A 639 6.99 -14.84 78.10
C ILE A 639 5.87 -14.14 78.82
N ASP A 640 5.45 -12.95 78.36
CA ASP A 640 4.35 -12.19 79.01
C ASP A 640 3.03 -12.99 78.94
N ARG A 641 2.72 -13.63 77.75
CA ARG A 641 1.53 -14.50 77.66
C ARG A 641 1.58 -15.70 78.59
N CYS A 642 2.73 -16.35 78.73
CA CYS A 642 2.90 -17.45 79.68
C CYS A 642 2.71 -17.01 81.15
N GLU A 643 3.27 -15.84 81.56
CA GLU A 643 3.11 -15.27 82.89
C GLU A 643 1.64 -14.91 83.21
N GLU A 644 0.91 -14.38 82.17
CA GLU A 644 -0.52 -14.08 82.32
C GLU A 644 -1.36 -15.36 82.43
N LEU A 645 -1.10 -16.37 81.58
CA LEU A 645 -1.78 -17.67 81.62
C LEU A 645 -1.47 -18.50 82.85
N LYS A 646 -0.37 -18.26 83.57
CA LYS A 646 -0.11 -18.82 84.90
C LYS A 646 -0.98 -18.23 85.95
N LYS A 647 -1.24 -16.89 85.85
CA LYS A 647 -2.13 -16.17 86.83
C LYS A 647 -3.57 -16.51 86.53
N HIS A 648 -3.97 -16.62 85.33
CA HIS A 648 -5.33 -16.85 84.84
C HIS A 648 -5.37 -18.05 83.87
N PRO A 649 -5.33 -19.28 84.41
CA PRO A 649 -5.33 -20.48 83.51
C PRO A 649 -6.62 -20.56 82.71
N PRO A 650 -6.53 -20.91 81.47
CA PRO A 650 -7.71 -21.01 80.57
C PRO A 650 -8.67 -22.10 81.08
N GLU A 651 -9.95 -21.73 81.20
CA GLU A 651 -11.03 -22.67 81.54
C GLU A 651 -11.41 -23.46 80.28
N GLY A 652 -11.42 -24.81 80.38
CA GLY A 652 -11.85 -25.72 79.32
C GLY A 652 -10.76 -26.27 78.45
N ALA A 653 -11.14 -26.71 77.22
CA ALA A 653 -10.23 -27.28 76.24
C ALA A 653 -9.31 -26.18 75.64
N TRP A 654 -8.02 -26.29 75.89
CA TRP A 654 -6.99 -25.42 75.35
C TRP A 654 -6.48 -25.97 73.99
N ASP A 655 -6.62 -25.19 72.88
CA ASP A 655 -6.13 -25.54 71.55
C ASP A 655 -4.80 -24.86 71.19
N GLY A 656 -4.26 -24.04 72.09
CA GLY A 656 -3.01 -23.30 71.89
C GLY A 656 -3.11 -22.20 70.82
N VAL A 657 -4.31 -21.86 70.42
CA VAL A 657 -4.58 -20.91 69.31
C VAL A 657 -4.90 -19.52 69.90
N PHE A 658 -4.22 -18.53 69.39
CA PHE A 658 -4.53 -17.15 69.72
C PHE A 658 -5.70 -16.64 68.88
N THR A 659 -6.77 -16.18 69.53
CA THR A 659 -7.95 -15.60 68.89
C THR A 659 -7.85 -14.08 68.83
N MET A 660 -7.78 -13.51 67.67
CA MET A 660 -7.71 -12.06 67.49
C MET A 660 -9.07 -11.42 67.74
N THR A 661 -9.12 -10.48 68.66
CA THR A 661 -10.34 -9.74 69.09
C THR A 661 -10.43 -8.37 68.45
N ARG A 662 -9.31 -7.83 67.91
CA ARG A 662 -9.22 -6.52 67.26
C ARG A 662 -9.00 -6.68 65.77
N LYS A 663 -9.38 -5.63 65.01
CA LYS A 663 -9.12 -5.51 63.57
C LYS A 663 -7.74 -4.95 63.33
#